data_a3e38315d75bfa59bdc742da841e0840
#
_entry.id   a3e38315d75bfa59bdc742da841e0840
#
_cell.length_a   1.000
_cell.length_b   1.000
_cell.length_c   1.000
_cell.angle_alpha   90.00
_cell.angle_beta   90.00
_cell.angle_gamma   90.00
#
_symmetry.space_group_name_H-M   'P 1'
#
loop_
_entity.id
_entity.type
_entity.pdbx_description
1 polymer ?
#
loop_
_entity_poly.entity_id
_entity_poly.type
_entity_poly.pdbx_seq_one_letter_code
_entity_poly.pdbx_strand_id
1 'polypeptide(L)'
;MEDACGAHIIKILSDLKNSDVCKVSRINTPDEKTLKKLSSLGLVSGAVIRVKKAGSPMILEVAGTDVALGKNMAALIEVKFEVKKIVLAGNPNVGKSAVFTRLTGVKAVSSNFPGTTVELKQSVSKIGGRNFVVYDVPGVYSLQENSAADRAALEVIKSKDYDLIVCVVDAMHLERSLFFTLELMELNKPIMLLVNKSQSAKANGITVDAKMLHRALGIPAVSVEALTGEGFSKAQRAINRMVHFVKLFIPREIPASDEEKWKLIGEISKTAQTLKHKHPSALERLAEFSTGPVTGLPIALVIMLACFFIIMRAGGGLINLLTPLYENFYLPAVTNIFGGHGFLSVLLLGGGAANNLGLLTDAVKIALIDVMSYVIIFYAVLEFLADLGYLPRLSVLLDSMLHKIGIHGYGAIPIMMGLGCKVPAVMGVRTLESRREKIIAIVLLLLVAPCISQSAMIISVLSPFGLKYILAVFGVLLLTGIAAGYFLNKIMKGNPPEIFMEIPAWQLPKPKEWLSKIRRRIVEYLKDAAPLILGGVLIINLAQTAGVLDFLARVFRPFMEFLFGLPGETSSVMLLGFVRKDVSIALLKPFNLTAPQLVTACIFMTMYAPCAATCFVMFKEAGAKDSLKIIALTLTLATFVAFAAHIIFSF
;
A
#
# COMPACT_ATOMS: atom_id res chain seq x y z
N MET A 1 -26.44 4.78 20.97
CA MET A 1 -26.96 4.11 19.77
C MET A 1 -27.01 5.16 18.67
N GLU A 2 -26.51 4.86 17.49
CA GLU A 2 -26.61 5.73 16.30
C GLU A 2 -27.90 5.38 15.58
N ASP A 3 -28.67 6.42 15.14
CA ASP A 3 -29.77 6.20 14.21
C ASP A 3 -29.23 5.63 12.89
N ALA A 4 -30.00 4.78 12.23
CA ALA A 4 -29.65 4.13 10.96
C ALA A 4 -29.25 5.11 9.82
N CYS A 5 -29.42 6.43 10.02
CA CYS A 5 -29.06 7.51 9.10
C CYS A 5 -27.82 8.32 9.52
N GLY A 6 -27.18 8.03 10.68
CA GLY A 6 -25.97 8.73 11.16
C GLY A 6 -26.12 10.22 11.47
N ALA A 7 -27.35 10.73 11.45
CA ALA A 7 -27.63 12.17 11.63
C ALA A 7 -27.80 12.60 13.09
N HIS A 8 -27.99 11.65 13.98
CA HIS A 8 -28.27 11.94 15.40
C HIS A 8 -27.53 10.96 16.33
N ILE A 9 -26.95 11.49 17.40
CA ILE A 9 -26.45 10.69 18.51
C ILE A 9 -27.54 10.65 19.59
N ILE A 10 -28.09 9.47 19.87
CA ILE A 10 -29.04 9.25 20.93
C ILE A 10 -28.30 8.93 22.23
N LYS A 11 -28.58 9.68 23.29
CA LYS A 11 -28.09 9.47 24.65
C LYS A 11 -29.21 9.57 25.65
N ILE A 12 -28.98 9.02 26.84
CA ILE A 12 -29.88 9.23 27.98
C ILE A 12 -29.56 10.59 28.60
N LEU A 13 -30.57 11.35 28.98
CA LEU A 13 -30.40 12.70 29.51
C LEU A 13 -29.53 12.72 30.78
N SER A 14 -29.58 11.68 31.61
CA SER A 14 -28.74 11.54 32.81
C SER A 14 -27.21 11.52 32.54
N ASP A 15 -26.79 11.20 31.33
CA ASP A 15 -25.39 11.02 30.96
C ASP A 15 -24.76 12.29 30.37
N LEU A 16 -25.52 13.36 30.30
CA LEU A 16 -25.09 14.62 29.71
C LEU A 16 -24.21 15.43 30.67
N LYS A 17 -23.41 16.30 30.04
CA LYS A 17 -22.47 17.20 30.73
C LYS A 17 -23.02 18.64 30.72
N ASN A 18 -22.43 19.47 31.59
CA ASN A 18 -22.76 20.90 31.60
C ASN A 18 -22.57 21.53 30.22
N SER A 19 -23.50 22.41 29.86
CA SER A 19 -23.55 23.14 28.59
C SER A 19 -23.93 22.31 27.36
N ASP A 20 -24.25 21.02 27.48
CA ASP A 20 -24.75 20.23 26.36
C ASP A 20 -26.14 20.78 25.94
N VAL A 21 -26.35 20.91 24.62
CA VAL A 21 -27.66 21.31 24.04
C VAL A 21 -28.13 20.16 23.15
N CYS A 22 -29.35 19.72 23.37
CA CYS A 22 -29.92 18.56 22.67
C CYS A 22 -31.44 18.72 22.48
N LYS A 23 -32.05 17.84 21.68
CA LYS A 23 -33.51 17.74 21.53
C LYS A 23 -33.99 16.46 22.20
N VAL A 24 -35.13 16.51 22.90
CA VAL A 24 -35.80 15.31 23.41
C VAL A 24 -36.18 14.41 22.24
N SER A 25 -35.74 13.18 22.24
CA SER A 25 -36.09 12.18 21.22
C SER A 25 -37.35 11.41 21.65
N ARG A 26 -37.28 10.82 22.84
CA ARG A 26 -38.34 9.98 23.38
C ARG A 26 -38.33 10.00 24.91
N ILE A 27 -39.48 9.83 25.52
CA ILE A 27 -39.64 9.65 26.97
C ILE A 27 -40.11 8.22 27.21
N ASN A 28 -39.26 7.41 27.82
CA ASN A 28 -39.49 5.98 28.05
C ASN A 28 -40.13 5.77 29.43
N THR A 29 -41.41 6.15 29.58
CA THR A 29 -42.18 5.89 30.81
C THR A 29 -43.52 5.29 30.48
N PRO A 30 -43.95 4.21 31.17
CA PRO A 30 -45.28 3.66 31.05
C PRO A 30 -46.30 4.42 31.91
N ASP A 31 -45.86 5.30 32.83
CA ASP A 31 -46.72 6.04 33.75
C ASP A 31 -47.23 7.34 33.13
N GLU A 32 -48.54 7.37 32.87
CA GLU A 32 -49.23 8.52 32.26
C GLU A 32 -49.15 9.78 33.11
N LYS A 33 -49.12 9.64 34.46
CA LYS A 33 -49.00 10.79 35.39
C LYS A 33 -47.62 11.42 35.28
N THR A 34 -46.58 10.61 35.16
CA THR A 34 -45.20 11.08 34.96
C THR A 34 -45.05 11.76 33.60
N LEU A 35 -45.65 11.19 32.55
CA LEU A 35 -45.63 11.80 31.21
C LEU A 35 -46.30 13.18 31.21
N LYS A 36 -47.51 13.32 31.82
CA LYS A 36 -48.21 14.60 31.94
C LYS A 36 -47.40 15.63 32.73
N LYS A 37 -46.71 15.19 33.78
CA LYS A 37 -45.86 16.07 34.60
C LYS A 37 -44.64 16.57 33.87
N LEU A 38 -43.98 15.72 33.09
CA LEU A 38 -42.84 16.11 32.23
C LEU A 38 -43.30 17.05 31.10
N SER A 39 -44.45 16.76 30.50
CA SER A 39 -45.02 17.61 29.44
C SER A 39 -45.42 19.01 29.96
N SER A 40 -45.96 19.12 31.19
CA SER A 40 -46.28 20.44 31.80
C SER A 40 -45.00 21.27 32.08
N LEU A 41 -43.85 20.65 32.19
CA LEU A 41 -42.53 21.32 32.32
C LEU A 41 -41.91 21.63 30.96
N GLY A 42 -42.61 21.40 29.85
CA GLY A 42 -42.11 21.63 28.49
C GLY A 42 -41.19 20.52 27.96
N LEU A 43 -41.02 19.42 28.69
CA LEU A 43 -40.25 18.27 28.28
C LEU A 43 -41.13 17.36 27.41
N VAL A 44 -41.19 17.66 26.11
CA VAL A 44 -41.92 16.89 25.10
C VAL A 44 -40.99 16.47 23.98
N SER A 45 -41.35 15.45 23.21
CA SER A 45 -40.57 15.06 22.06
C SER A 45 -40.36 16.24 21.11
N GLY A 46 -39.11 16.49 20.70
CA GLY A 46 -38.72 17.65 19.90
C GLY A 46 -38.31 18.90 20.71
N ALA A 47 -38.57 18.96 22.03
CA ALA A 47 -38.17 20.09 22.86
C ALA A 47 -36.66 20.26 22.91
N VAL A 48 -36.18 21.49 22.77
CA VAL A 48 -34.73 21.81 22.89
C VAL A 48 -34.39 22.03 24.37
N ILE A 49 -33.39 21.34 24.85
CA ILE A 49 -32.94 21.38 26.24
C ILE A 49 -31.47 21.81 26.26
N ARG A 50 -31.15 22.70 27.22
CA ARG A 50 -29.76 23.02 27.57
C ARG A 50 -29.46 22.56 28.99
N VAL A 51 -28.40 21.79 29.20
CA VAL A 51 -27.97 21.37 30.53
C VAL A 51 -27.18 22.49 31.18
N LYS A 52 -27.77 23.17 32.20
CA LYS A 52 -27.06 24.19 33.00
C LYS A 52 -26.16 23.54 34.05
N LYS A 53 -26.63 22.50 34.70
CA LYS A 53 -25.86 21.75 35.71
C LYS A 53 -26.15 20.26 35.59
N ALA A 54 -25.10 19.47 35.34
CA ALA A 54 -25.20 18.02 35.39
C ALA A 54 -25.07 17.54 36.85
N GLY A 55 -25.72 16.42 37.16
CA GLY A 55 -25.69 15.82 38.50
C GLY A 55 -27.06 15.43 38.99
N SER A 56 -27.25 15.33 40.29
CA SER A 56 -28.56 15.03 40.91
C SER A 56 -28.86 16.04 42.04
N PRO A 57 -29.84 16.94 41.86
CA PRO A 57 -30.67 17.11 40.66
C PRO A 57 -29.92 17.74 39.49
N MET A 58 -30.32 17.39 38.26
CA MET A 58 -29.88 18.02 37.03
C MET A 58 -30.72 19.28 36.77
N ILE A 59 -30.05 20.40 36.42
CA ILE A 59 -30.75 21.65 36.08
C ILE A 59 -30.72 21.84 34.59
N LEU A 60 -31.88 21.91 33.97
CA LEU A 60 -32.13 22.07 32.55
C LEU A 60 -32.79 23.41 32.26
N GLU A 61 -32.39 24.05 31.20
CA GLU A 61 -33.16 25.16 30.61
C GLU A 61 -34.03 24.59 29.49
N VAL A 62 -35.35 24.72 29.64
CA VAL A 62 -36.34 24.24 28.67
C VAL A 62 -37.25 25.41 28.34
N ALA A 63 -37.33 25.81 27.07
CA ALA A 63 -38.12 26.96 26.61
C ALA A 63 -37.91 28.25 27.44
N GLY A 64 -36.68 28.51 27.89
CA GLY A 64 -36.32 29.69 28.70
C GLY A 64 -36.60 29.56 30.21
N THR A 65 -37.08 28.42 30.69
CA THR A 65 -37.39 28.15 32.10
C THR A 65 -36.40 27.11 32.65
N ASP A 66 -35.94 27.33 33.89
CA ASP A 66 -35.05 26.37 34.57
C ASP A 66 -35.85 25.26 35.25
N VAL A 67 -35.62 24.03 34.86
CA VAL A 67 -36.26 22.82 35.36
C VAL A 67 -35.28 21.95 36.09
N ALA A 68 -35.57 21.58 37.32
CA ALA A 68 -34.75 20.62 38.06
C ALA A 68 -35.32 19.20 37.93
N LEU A 69 -34.47 18.24 37.52
CA LEU A 69 -34.84 16.84 37.33
C LEU A 69 -33.98 15.94 38.20
N GLY A 70 -34.61 15.02 38.94
CA GLY A 70 -33.90 13.95 39.63
C GLY A 70 -33.29 12.95 38.64
N LYS A 71 -32.22 12.26 39.06
CA LYS A 71 -31.46 11.32 38.20
C LYS A 71 -32.36 10.24 37.58
N ASN A 72 -33.28 9.67 38.33
CA ASN A 72 -34.19 8.62 37.86
C ASN A 72 -35.15 9.15 36.77
N MET A 73 -35.60 10.39 36.85
CA MET A 73 -36.43 11.00 35.82
C MET A 73 -35.63 11.36 34.58
N ALA A 74 -34.39 11.85 34.75
CA ALA A 74 -33.50 12.12 33.64
C ALA A 74 -33.10 10.82 32.88
N ALA A 75 -33.04 9.68 33.56
CA ALA A 75 -32.76 8.38 32.93
C ALA A 75 -33.90 7.87 32.03
N LEU A 76 -35.12 8.37 32.17
CA LEU A 76 -36.27 8.01 31.32
C LEU A 76 -36.32 8.81 30.00
N ILE A 77 -35.51 9.85 29.87
CA ILE A 77 -35.54 10.75 28.72
C ILE A 77 -34.40 10.47 27.79
N GLU A 78 -34.71 10.01 26.59
CA GLU A 78 -33.76 9.90 25.49
C GLU A 78 -33.68 11.24 24.76
N VAL A 79 -32.45 11.67 24.50
CA VAL A 79 -32.17 12.92 23.79
C VAL A 79 -31.34 12.65 22.56
N LYS A 80 -31.56 13.44 21.51
CA LYS A 80 -30.81 13.40 20.28
C LYS A 80 -30.00 14.68 20.11
N PHE A 81 -28.75 14.50 19.72
CA PHE A 81 -27.90 15.60 19.30
C PHE A 81 -27.94 15.72 17.79
N GLU A 82 -28.17 16.92 17.30
CA GLU A 82 -27.95 17.22 15.90
C GLU A 82 -26.44 17.24 15.64
N VAL A 83 -25.95 16.30 14.88
CA VAL A 83 -24.53 16.16 14.57
C VAL A 83 -24.29 16.78 13.21
N LYS A 84 -23.38 17.75 13.15
CA LYS A 84 -22.99 18.37 11.90
C LYS A 84 -21.99 17.51 11.15
N LYS A 85 -22.12 17.42 9.83
CA LYS A 85 -21.31 16.59 8.95
C LYS A 85 -20.22 17.44 8.28
N ILE A 86 -18.97 17.02 8.40
CA ILE A 86 -17.81 17.65 7.78
C ILE A 86 -17.16 16.67 6.81
N VAL A 87 -16.91 17.12 5.61
CA VAL A 87 -16.16 16.37 4.60
C VAL A 87 -14.75 16.97 4.49
N LEU A 88 -13.71 16.13 4.69
CA LEU A 88 -12.32 16.47 4.39
C LEU A 88 -12.03 16.14 2.93
N ALA A 89 -11.84 17.16 2.12
CA ALA A 89 -11.48 17.05 0.71
C ALA A 89 -10.07 17.60 0.45
N GLY A 90 -9.50 17.31 -0.70
CA GLY A 90 -8.18 17.81 -1.12
C GLY A 90 -7.41 16.79 -1.95
N ASN A 91 -6.34 17.23 -2.56
CA ASN A 91 -5.52 16.41 -3.46
C ASN A 91 -4.89 15.21 -2.73
N PRO A 92 -4.43 14.18 -3.44
CA PRO A 92 -3.58 13.15 -2.87
C PRO A 92 -2.34 13.76 -2.19
N ASN A 93 -1.84 13.14 -1.13
CA ASN A 93 -0.61 13.50 -0.41
C ASN A 93 -0.56 14.87 0.31
N VAL A 94 -1.63 15.64 0.32
CA VAL A 94 -1.72 16.91 1.08
C VAL A 94 -1.78 16.71 2.61
N GLY A 95 -1.92 15.46 3.06
CA GLY A 95 -1.95 15.11 4.47
C GLY A 95 -3.35 15.05 5.09
N LYS A 96 -4.41 14.80 4.28
CA LYS A 96 -5.81 14.68 4.76
C LYS A 96 -5.96 13.73 5.94
N SER A 97 -5.46 12.50 5.84
CA SER A 97 -5.61 11.50 6.91
C SER A 97 -4.85 11.88 8.19
N ALA A 98 -3.76 12.64 8.08
CA ALA A 98 -3.08 13.21 9.24
C ALA A 98 -3.93 14.32 9.88
N VAL A 99 -4.52 15.20 9.07
CA VAL A 99 -5.48 16.23 9.52
C VAL A 99 -6.70 15.57 10.15
N PHE A 100 -7.26 14.51 9.55
CA PHE A 100 -8.37 13.73 10.09
C PHE A 100 -8.04 13.21 11.50
N THR A 101 -6.93 12.48 11.64
CA THR A 101 -6.50 11.92 12.93
C THR A 101 -6.29 13.02 13.98
N ARG A 102 -5.75 14.17 13.57
CA ARG A 102 -5.51 15.29 14.48
C ARG A 102 -6.78 16.02 14.89
N LEU A 103 -7.75 16.16 14.01
CA LEU A 103 -9.05 16.77 14.30
C LEU A 103 -9.91 15.87 15.18
N THR A 104 -9.88 14.57 14.94
CA THR A 104 -10.77 13.60 15.60
C THR A 104 -10.15 12.98 16.85
N GLY A 105 -8.82 12.94 16.95
CA GLY A 105 -8.11 12.28 18.05
C GLY A 105 -8.17 10.75 18.03
N VAL A 106 -8.82 10.16 17.02
CA VAL A 106 -9.09 8.71 16.93
C VAL A 106 -8.61 8.16 15.58
N LYS A 107 -8.22 6.88 15.56
CA LYS A 107 -8.02 6.18 14.28
C LYS A 107 -9.39 6.01 13.59
N ALA A 108 -9.42 6.29 12.29
CA ALA A 108 -10.62 6.22 11.47
C ALA A 108 -11.28 4.83 11.53
N VAL A 109 -12.60 4.79 11.63
CA VAL A 109 -13.43 3.59 11.45
C VAL A 109 -14.00 3.63 10.04
N SER A 110 -13.98 2.50 9.35
CA SER A 110 -14.59 2.36 8.02
C SER A 110 -16.11 2.26 8.16
N SER A 111 -16.84 3.03 7.37
CA SER A 111 -18.31 3.03 7.35
C SER A 111 -18.82 3.58 6.01
N ASN A 112 -20.03 3.21 5.61
CA ASN A 112 -20.63 3.72 4.40
C ASN A 112 -21.12 5.17 4.59
N PHE A 113 -20.92 6.02 3.59
CA PHE A 113 -21.53 7.36 3.60
C PHE A 113 -23.04 7.23 3.40
N PRO A 114 -23.88 7.97 4.19
CA PRO A 114 -25.33 7.88 4.10
C PRO A 114 -25.84 8.12 2.67
N GLY A 115 -26.64 7.17 2.17
CA GLY A 115 -27.22 7.25 0.83
C GLY A 115 -26.30 6.83 -0.32
N THR A 116 -25.11 6.29 -0.05
CA THR A 116 -24.18 5.77 -1.06
C THR A 116 -23.68 4.38 -0.71
N THR A 117 -23.09 3.67 -1.70
CA THR A 117 -22.42 2.38 -1.50
C THR A 117 -20.93 2.54 -1.14
N VAL A 118 -20.47 3.78 -0.96
CA VAL A 118 -19.06 4.11 -0.78
C VAL A 118 -18.65 3.93 0.69
N GLU A 119 -17.66 3.08 0.90
CA GLU A 119 -17.03 2.88 2.21
C GLU A 119 -15.98 3.97 2.46
N LEU A 120 -16.22 4.82 3.45
CA LEU A 120 -15.34 5.92 3.83
C LEU A 120 -14.83 5.77 5.26
N LYS A 121 -13.71 6.39 5.53
CA LYS A 121 -13.23 6.56 6.90
C LYS A 121 -14.01 7.69 7.55
N GLN A 122 -14.69 7.38 8.66
CA GLN A 122 -15.41 8.36 9.44
C GLN A 122 -15.05 8.30 10.92
N SER A 123 -15.30 9.40 11.62
CA SER A 123 -15.22 9.45 13.07
C SER A 123 -16.16 10.50 13.63
N VAL A 124 -16.81 10.16 14.74
CA VAL A 124 -17.57 11.13 15.54
C VAL A 124 -16.63 11.76 16.55
N SER A 125 -16.50 13.08 16.52
CA SER A 125 -15.53 13.77 17.38
C SER A 125 -16.07 15.10 17.91
N LYS A 126 -15.55 15.52 19.08
CA LYS A 126 -15.82 16.85 19.63
C LYS A 126 -14.79 17.85 19.11
N ILE A 127 -15.22 18.74 18.21
CA ILE A 127 -14.39 19.83 17.70
C ILE A 127 -14.88 21.13 18.37
N GLY A 128 -14.01 21.75 19.16
CA GLY A 128 -14.32 22.98 19.88
C GLY A 128 -15.56 22.85 20.80
N GLY A 129 -15.74 21.68 21.44
CA GLY A 129 -16.83 21.41 22.40
C GLY A 129 -18.14 20.88 21.77
N ARG A 130 -18.24 20.76 20.46
CA ARG A 130 -19.46 20.28 19.75
C ARG A 130 -19.20 18.98 19.01
N ASN A 131 -20.25 18.16 18.83
CA ASN A 131 -20.15 16.89 18.14
C ASN A 131 -20.24 17.08 16.62
N PHE A 132 -19.31 16.47 15.91
CA PHE A 132 -19.25 16.43 14.44
C PHE A 132 -19.00 15.01 13.96
N VAL A 133 -19.58 14.65 12.83
CA VAL A 133 -19.13 13.49 12.03
C VAL A 133 -18.17 14.03 10.98
N VAL A 134 -16.95 13.51 10.97
CA VAL A 134 -15.90 13.88 10.01
C VAL A 134 -15.69 12.72 9.07
N TYR A 135 -15.82 12.95 7.77
CA TYR A 135 -15.57 11.99 6.69
C TYR A 135 -14.24 12.30 6.01
N ASP A 136 -13.35 11.30 5.89
CA ASP A 136 -12.09 11.39 5.13
C ASP A 136 -12.32 10.82 3.74
N VAL A 137 -12.47 11.70 2.76
CA VAL A 137 -12.73 11.32 1.36
C VAL A 137 -11.40 11.01 0.66
N PRO A 138 -11.33 10.01 -0.25
CA PRO A 138 -10.15 9.79 -1.07
C PRO A 138 -9.65 11.08 -1.73
N GLY A 139 -8.32 11.20 -1.92
CA GLY A 139 -7.73 12.37 -2.57
C GLY A 139 -7.99 12.35 -4.06
N VAL A 140 -8.50 13.46 -4.59
CA VAL A 140 -8.75 13.65 -6.03
C VAL A 140 -8.12 14.95 -6.50
N TYR A 141 -7.76 15.01 -7.78
CA TYR A 141 -7.14 16.20 -8.37
C TYR A 141 -8.14 17.16 -8.99
N SER A 142 -9.29 16.66 -9.42
CA SER A 142 -10.37 17.43 -10.01
C SER A 142 -11.73 16.76 -9.76
N LEU A 143 -12.83 17.47 -10.06
CA LEU A 143 -14.19 16.92 -10.03
C LEU A 143 -14.54 16.09 -11.27
N GLN A 144 -13.56 15.74 -12.12
CA GLN A 144 -13.70 14.86 -13.27
C GLN A 144 -13.39 13.41 -12.85
N GLU A 145 -14.15 12.45 -13.40
CA GLU A 145 -14.00 11.03 -13.07
C GLU A 145 -12.92 10.39 -13.93
N ASN A 146 -11.75 10.16 -13.36
CA ASN A 146 -10.63 9.51 -14.03
C ASN A 146 -10.34 8.09 -13.49
N SER A 147 -10.75 7.79 -12.26
CA SER A 147 -10.52 6.50 -11.62
C SER A 147 -11.71 6.03 -10.77
N ALA A 148 -11.70 4.76 -10.33
CA ALA A 148 -12.70 4.24 -9.40
C ALA A 148 -12.66 4.95 -8.02
N ALA A 149 -11.48 5.36 -7.58
CA ALA A 149 -11.31 6.13 -6.35
C ALA A 149 -11.88 7.55 -6.49
N ASP A 150 -11.72 8.18 -7.65
CA ASP A 150 -12.31 9.48 -7.95
C ASP A 150 -13.83 9.41 -7.91
N ARG A 151 -14.44 8.38 -8.52
CA ARG A 151 -15.90 8.16 -8.46
C ARG A 151 -16.42 8.12 -7.03
N ALA A 152 -15.76 7.35 -6.16
CA ALA A 152 -16.13 7.24 -4.76
C ALA A 152 -16.09 8.60 -4.03
N ALA A 153 -15.03 9.38 -4.27
CA ALA A 153 -14.89 10.72 -3.71
C ALA A 153 -15.95 11.69 -4.22
N LEU A 154 -16.17 11.67 -5.54
CA LEU A 154 -17.11 12.54 -6.22
C LEU A 154 -18.57 12.27 -5.85
N GLU A 155 -18.95 11.00 -5.66
CA GLU A 155 -20.28 10.61 -5.21
C GLU A 155 -20.61 11.29 -3.88
N VAL A 156 -19.67 11.28 -2.93
CA VAL A 156 -19.83 11.92 -1.62
C VAL A 156 -19.88 13.45 -1.74
N ILE A 157 -18.97 14.04 -2.49
CA ILE A 157 -18.88 15.50 -2.67
C ILE A 157 -20.11 16.01 -3.41
N LYS A 158 -20.57 15.32 -4.45
CA LYS A 158 -21.77 15.69 -5.24
C LYS A 158 -23.09 15.42 -4.51
N SER A 159 -23.13 14.49 -3.55
CA SER A 159 -24.35 14.22 -2.74
C SER A 159 -24.86 15.44 -1.98
N LYS A 160 -23.94 16.38 -1.66
CA LYS A 160 -24.21 17.59 -0.89
C LYS A 160 -24.85 17.33 0.49
N ASP A 161 -24.79 16.10 1.02
CA ASP A 161 -25.31 15.71 2.35
C ASP A 161 -24.25 15.96 3.44
N TYR A 162 -23.76 17.20 3.53
CA TYR A 162 -22.83 17.68 4.55
C TYR A 162 -23.02 19.17 4.80
N ASP A 163 -22.57 19.61 5.98
CA ASP A 163 -22.69 21.01 6.40
C ASP A 163 -21.48 21.87 6.04
N LEU A 164 -20.29 21.26 5.91
CA LEU A 164 -19.03 21.98 5.64
C LEU A 164 -18.04 21.10 4.86
N ILE A 165 -17.41 21.66 3.84
CA ILE A 165 -16.20 21.12 3.23
C ILE A 165 -14.98 21.76 3.90
N VAL A 166 -14.07 20.92 4.38
CA VAL A 166 -12.74 21.35 4.82
C VAL A 166 -11.74 20.89 3.77
N CYS A 167 -11.34 21.81 2.90
CA CYS A 167 -10.37 21.53 1.86
C CYS A 167 -8.95 21.65 2.42
N VAL A 168 -8.20 20.54 2.40
CA VAL A 168 -6.81 20.50 2.83
C VAL A 168 -5.92 20.77 1.63
N VAL A 169 -5.13 21.83 1.70
CA VAL A 169 -4.19 22.25 0.64
C VAL A 169 -2.75 22.15 1.13
N ASP A 170 -1.83 21.83 0.22
CA ASP A 170 -0.40 21.73 0.50
C ASP A 170 0.28 23.07 0.30
N ALA A 171 0.92 23.60 1.36
CA ALA A 171 1.66 24.86 1.28
C ALA A 171 2.86 24.81 0.32
N MET A 172 3.41 23.63 0.04
CA MET A 172 4.52 23.44 -0.88
C MET A 172 4.06 23.46 -2.36
N HIS A 173 2.82 22.99 -2.62
CA HIS A 173 2.23 22.88 -3.96
C HIS A 173 0.88 23.61 -3.98
N LEU A 174 0.91 24.90 -3.63
CA LEU A 174 -0.29 25.70 -3.41
C LEU A 174 -1.15 25.81 -4.67
N GLU A 175 -0.55 26.14 -5.81
CA GLU A 175 -1.27 26.36 -7.08
C GLU A 175 -2.12 25.15 -7.48
N ARG A 176 -1.52 23.97 -7.44
CA ARG A 176 -2.21 22.72 -7.77
C ARG A 176 -3.36 22.41 -6.81
N SER A 177 -3.17 22.71 -5.53
CA SER A 177 -4.22 22.51 -4.52
C SER A 177 -5.36 23.54 -4.66
N LEU A 178 -5.05 24.75 -5.12
CA LEU A 178 -6.05 25.79 -5.36
C LEU A 178 -6.95 25.48 -6.54
N PHE A 179 -6.47 24.77 -7.58
CA PHE A 179 -7.30 24.38 -8.72
C PHE A 179 -8.51 23.56 -8.25
N PHE A 180 -8.25 22.51 -7.49
CA PHE A 180 -9.32 21.69 -6.91
C PHE A 180 -10.19 22.48 -5.92
N THR A 181 -9.61 23.43 -5.19
CA THR A 181 -10.36 24.32 -4.31
C THR A 181 -11.38 25.16 -5.08
N LEU A 182 -11.00 25.74 -6.23
CA LEU A 182 -11.91 26.51 -7.07
C LEU A 182 -13.07 25.65 -7.58
N GLU A 183 -12.79 24.42 -8.04
CA GLU A 183 -13.85 23.48 -8.44
C GLU A 183 -14.81 23.14 -7.28
N LEU A 184 -14.31 22.96 -6.06
CA LEU A 184 -15.14 22.72 -4.88
C LEU A 184 -16.02 23.94 -4.54
N MET A 185 -15.54 25.15 -4.77
CA MET A 185 -16.31 26.38 -4.57
C MET A 185 -17.49 26.50 -5.53
N GLU A 186 -17.42 25.92 -6.74
CA GLU A 186 -18.53 25.87 -7.71
C GLU A 186 -19.75 25.08 -7.17
N LEU A 187 -19.57 24.22 -6.18
CA LEU A 187 -20.65 23.45 -5.57
C LEU A 187 -21.60 24.31 -4.70
N ASN A 188 -21.26 25.57 -4.45
CA ASN A 188 -22.03 26.50 -3.61
C ASN A 188 -22.34 25.95 -2.21
N LYS A 189 -21.41 25.21 -1.60
CA LYS A 189 -21.49 24.73 -0.23
C LYS A 189 -20.47 25.47 0.65
N PRO A 190 -20.74 25.56 1.97
CA PRO A 190 -19.76 26.14 2.89
C PRO A 190 -18.42 25.41 2.79
N ILE A 191 -17.35 26.16 2.53
CA ILE A 191 -16.00 25.64 2.35
C ILE A 191 -15.00 26.47 3.15
N MET A 192 -13.98 25.83 3.70
CA MET A 192 -12.81 26.48 4.29
C MET A 192 -11.53 25.77 3.89
N LEU A 193 -10.41 26.51 3.91
CA LEU A 193 -9.08 25.98 3.63
C LEU A 193 -8.29 25.66 4.90
N LEU A 194 -7.65 24.50 4.93
CA LEU A 194 -6.56 24.18 5.84
C LEU A 194 -5.26 24.08 5.05
N VAL A 195 -4.40 25.09 5.19
CA VAL A 195 -3.06 25.12 4.56
C VAL A 195 -2.12 24.29 5.42
N ASN A 196 -1.92 23.03 5.01
CA ASN A 196 -1.07 22.06 5.72
C ASN A 196 0.37 22.11 5.24
N LYS A 197 1.29 21.47 5.98
CA LYS A 197 2.74 21.43 5.74
C LYS A 197 3.41 22.82 5.75
N SER A 198 2.87 23.75 6.51
CA SER A 198 3.37 25.12 6.59
C SER A 198 4.80 25.23 7.11
N GLN A 199 5.22 24.34 8.02
CA GLN A 199 6.61 24.29 8.51
C GLN A 199 7.55 23.72 7.45
N SER A 200 7.15 22.64 6.78
CA SER A 200 7.91 22.05 5.68
C SER A 200 8.11 23.05 4.52
N ALA A 201 7.06 23.82 4.21
CA ALA A 201 7.14 24.88 3.22
C ALA A 201 8.14 25.99 3.62
N LYS A 202 8.09 26.46 4.87
CA LYS A 202 9.04 27.44 5.41
C LYS A 202 10.49 26.95 5.36
N ALA A 203 10.73 25.67 5.69
CA ALA A 203 12.05 25.06 5.60
C ALA A 203 12.58 25.06 4.14
N ASN A 204 11.70 25.01 3.15
CA ASN A 204 12.02 25.10 1.74
C ASN A 204 11.97 26.53 1.16
N GLY A 205 11.90 27.55 2.03
CA GLY A 205 11.87 28.96 1.60
C GLY A 205 10.52 29.43 1.09
N ILE A 206 9.45 28.66 1.27
CA ILE A 206 8.09 28.97 0.83
C ILE A 206 7.27 29.39 2.05
N THR A 207 6.73 30.60 2.03
CA THR A 207 5.83 31.09 3.09
C THR A 207 4.47 31.41 2.48
N VAL A 208 3.42 30.80 3.01
CA VAL A 208 2.03 31.03 2.57
C VAL A 208 1.28 31.83 3.63
N ASP A 209 0.72 32.96 3.24
CA ASP A 209 -0.12 33.79 4.11
C ASP A 209 -1.60 33.40 3.97
N ALA A 210 -2.12 32.70 4.97
CA ALA A 210 -3.53 32.28 5.02
C ALA A 210 -4.51 33.46 5.06
N LYS A 211 -4.09 34.64 5.55
CA LYS A 211 -4.95 35.84 5.54
C LYS A 211 -5.10 36.41 4.13
N MET A 212 -4.04 36.37 3.34
CA MET A 212 -4.10 36.78 1.93
C MET A 212 -4.94 35.80 1.11
N LEU A 213 -4.80 34.47 1.36
CA LEU A 213 -5.69 33.48 0.75
C LEU A 213 -7.17 33.72 1.09
N HIS A 214 -7.46 34.02 2.36
CA HIS A 214 -8.81 34.36 2.78
C HIS A 214 -9.37 35.57 2.01
N ARG A 215 -8.57 36.65 1.88
CA ARG A 215 -8.99 37.86 1.14
C ARG A 215 -9.18 37.59 -0.35
N ALA A 216 -8.29 36.80 -0.95
CA ALA A 216 -8.32 36.51 -2.37
C ALA A 216 -9.47 35.60 -2.79
N LEU A 217 -9.80 34.60 -1.97
CA LEU A 217 -10.81 33.60 -2.28
C LEU A 217 -12.18 33.87 -1.64
N GLY A 218 -12.27 34.77 -0.65
CA GLY A 218 -13.50 35.05 0.11
C GLY A 218 -13.91 33.92 1.06
N ILE A 219 -13.07 32.89 1.26
CA ILE A 219 -13.34 31.75 2.15
C ILE A 219 -12.31 31.70 3.29
N PRO A 220 -12.65 31.22 4.48
CA PRO A 220 -11.72 31.13 5.59
C PRO A 220 -10.53 30.22 5.27
N ALA A 221 -9.33 30.69 5.57
CA ALA A 221 -8.10 29.92 5.41
C ALA A 221 -7.29 29.92 6.72
N VAL A 222 -6.80 28.78 7.12
CA VAL A 222 -6.01 28.60 8.36
C VAL A 222 -4.79 27.73 8.07
N SER A 223 -3.59 28.26 8.42
CA SER A 223 -2.37 27.46 8.35
C SER A 223 -2.31 26.47 9.51
N VAL A 224 -2.00 25.22 9.18
CA VAL A 224 -1.87 24.12 10.14
C VAL A 224 -0.63 23.28 9.84
N GLU A 225 -0.16 22.53 10.85
CA GLU A 225 0.85 21.48 10.68
C GLU A 225 0.31 20.19 11.30
N ALA A 226 -0.12 19.25 10.47
CA ALA A 226 -0.78 18.04 10.94
C ALA A 226 0.14 17.15 11.80
N LEU A 227 1.45 17.16 11.55
CA LEU A 227 2.41 16.36 12.30
C LEU A 227 2.61 16.90 13.71
N THR A 228 2.80 18.20 13.89
CA THR A 228 3.05 18.83 15.18
C THR A 228 1.78 19.25 15.94
N GLY A 229 0.68 19.51 15.20
CA GLY A 229 -0.58 20.01 15.74
C GLY A 229 -0.66 21.54 15.82
N GLU A 230 0.33 22.25 15.32
CA GLU A 230 0.32 23.71 15.28
C GLU A 230 -0.87 24.21 14.42
N GLY A 231 -1.53 25.27 14.87
CA GLY A 231 -2.68 25.87 14.15
C GLY A 231 -4.02 25.18 14.36
N PHE A 232 -4.09 23.94 14.87
CA PHE A 232 -5.35 23.19 14.98
C PHE A 232 -6.38 23.83 15.92
N SER A 233 -5.97 24.49 17.01
CA SER A 233 -6.89 25.23 17.87
C SER A 233 -7.58 26.39 17.14
N LYS A 234 -6.89 27.03 16.18
CA LYS A 234 -7.48 28.06 15.32
C LYS A 234 -8.43 27.43 14.28
N ALA A 235 -8.02 26.30 13.69
CA ALA A 235 -8.83 25.55 12.74
C ALA A 235 -10.14 25.07 13.36
N GLN A 236 -10.12 24.48 14.55
CA GLN A 236 -11.30 24.05 15.28
C GLN A 236 -12.28 25.21 15.56
N ARG A 237 -11.76 26.38 15.96
CA ARG A 237 -12.58 27.59 16.15
C ARG A 237 -13.19 28.07 14.84
N ALA A 238 -12.44 28.02 13.75
CA ALA A 238 -12.93 28.41 12.42
C ALA A 238 -14.01 27.44 11.93
N ILE A 239 -13.83 26.13 12.07
CA ILE A 239 -14.83 25.10 11.75
C ILE A 239 -16.14 25.38 12.49
N ASN A 240 -16.10 25.56 13.82
CA ASN A 240 -17.29 25.86 14.61
C ASN A 240 -18.00 27.14 14.16
N ARG A 241 -17.25 28.17 13.80
CA ARG A 241 -17.81 29.45 13.32
C ARG A 241 -18.50 29.27 11.97
N MET A 242 -17.87 28.54 11.05
CA MET A 242 -18.41 28.32 9.69
C MET A 242 -19.72 27.56 9.70
N VAL A 243 -19.83 26.51 10.51
CA VAL A 243 -21.04 25.68 10.57
C VAL A 243 -22.26 26.45 11.14
N HIS A 244 -22.03 27.50 11.95
CA HIS A 244 -23.10 28.24 12.59
C HIS A 244 -23.43 29.61 11.98
N PHE A 245 -22.47 30.22 11.26
CA PHE A 245 -22.62 31.55 10.70
C PHE A 245 -22.39 31.55 9.19
N VAL A 246 -22.98 30.60 8.46
CA VAL A 246 -22.86 30.40 7.01
C VAL A 246 -23.14 31.67 6.18
N LYS A 247 -23.96 32.61 6.68
CA LYS A 247 -24.39 33.84 5.96
C LYS A 247 -23.31 34.89 5.79
N LEU A 248 -22.10 34.72 6.35
CA LEU A 248 -21.04 35.75 6.40
C LEU A 248 -19.95 35.61 5.33
N PHE A 249 -19.99 34.57 4.51
CA PHE A 249 -18.95 34.34 3.51
C PHE A 249 -19.53 34.39 2.10
N ILE A 250 -19.12 35.38 1.34
CA ILE A 250 -19.42 35.51 -0.08
C ILE A 250 -18.21 35.00 -0.84
N PRO A 251 -18.27 33.79 -1.42
CA PRO A 251 -17.17 33.31 -2.24
C PRO A 251 -17.00 34.21 -3.47
N ARG A 252 -15.76 34.37 -3.93
CA ARG A 252 -15.45 35.06 -5.19
C ARG A 252 -16.12 34.33 -6.35
N GLU A 253 -16.57 35.06 -7.36
CA GLU A 253 -17.00 34.47 -8.63
C GLU A 253 -15.84 33.70 -9.27
N ILE A 254 -16.12 32.47 -9.70
CA ILE A 254 -15.14 31.55 -10.24
C ILE A 254 -15.27 31.55 -11.75
N PRO A 255 -14.17 31.70 -12.49
CA PRO A 255 -14.16 31.61 -13.95
C PRO A 255 -14.63 30.24 -14.43
N ALA A 256 -15.37 30.22 -15.55
CA ALA A 256 -15.90 28.97 -16.13
C ALA A 256 -14.82 28.15 -16.87
N SER A 257 -13.79 28.80 -17.43
CA SER A 257 -12.76 28.10 -18.20
C SER A 257 -11.56 27.73 -17.32
N ASP A 258 -10.96 26.58 -17.58
CA ASP A 258 -9.78 26.10 -16.84
C ASP A 258 -8.57 27.02 -17.04
N GLU A 259 -8.40 27.63 -18.21
CA GLU A 259 -7.33 28.61 -18.47
C GLU A 259 -7.46 29.86 -17.59
N GLU A 260 -8.66 30.38 -17.43
CA GLU A 260 -8.92 31.53 -16.56
C GLU A 260 -8.77 31.15 -15.07
N LYS A 261 -9.16 29.92 -14.68
CA LYS A 261 -8.88 29.40 -13.32
C LYS A 261 -7.38 29.38 -13.05
N TRP A 262 -6.56 28.88 -13.97
CA TRP A 262 -5.11 28.86 -13.81
C TRP A 262 -4.51 30.26 -13.75
N LYS A 263 -5.01 31.19 -14.54
CA LYS A 263 -4.59 32.61 -14.48
C LYS A 263 -4.91 33.22 -13.11
N LEU A 264 -6.12 33.00 -12.61
CA LEU A 264 -6.54 33.44 -11.29
C LEU A 264 -5.67 32.82 -10.17
N ILE A 265 -5.37 31.53 -10.26
CA ILE A 265 -4.48 30.83 -9.32
C ILE A 265 -3.09 31.46 -9.31
N GLY A 266 -2.54 31.79 -10.48
CA GLY A 266 -1.24 32.46 -10.58
C GLY A 266 -1.23 33.86 -9.92
N GLU A 267 -2.32 34.62 -10.01
CA GLU A 267 -2.48 35.91 -9.31
C GLU A 267 -2.56 35.73 -7.79
N ILE A 268 -3.36 34.72 -7.33
CA ILE A 268 -3.50 34.42 -5.91
C ILE A 268 -2.17 33.92 -5.32
N SER A 269 -1.48 33.02 -6.01
CA SER A 269 -0.18 32.53 -5.59
C SER A 269 0.85 33.63 -5.43
N LYS A 270 0.95 34.53 -6.40
CA LYS A 270 1.88 35.68 -6.34
C LYS A 270 1.62 36.58 -5.13
N THR A 271 0.37 36.76 -4.72
CA THR A 271 0.01 37.60 -3.58
C THR A 271 0.09 36.90 -2.24
N ALA A 272 -0.26 35.60 -2.20
CA ALA A 272 -0.36 34.83 -0.97
C ALA A 272 0.91 34.02 -0.63
N GLN A 273 1.82 33.84 -1.60
CA GLN A 273 3.03 33.04 -1.45
C GLN A 273 4.27 33.91 -1.61
N THR A 274 5.19 33.83 -0.65
CA THR A 274 6.50 34.46 -0.73
C THR A 274 7.56 33.37 -0.92
N LEU A 275 8.31 33.47 -2.03
CA LEU A 275 9.42 32.57 -2.34
C LEU A 275 10.73 33.24 -1.95
N LYS A 276 11.47 32.68 -1.00
CA LYS A 276 12.84 33.06 -0.72
C LYS A 276 13.78 32.18 -1.53
N HIS A 277 14.66 32.82 -2.29
CA HIS A 277 15.65 32.10 -3.09
C HIS A 277 16.51 31.22 -2.17
N LYS A 278 16.47 29.92 -2.37
CA LYS A 278 17.29 28.93 -1.68
C LYS A 278 18.19 28.27 -2.71
N HIS A 279 19.49 28.33 -2.51
CA HIS A 279 20.38 27.56 -3.36
C HIS A 279 20.10 26.07 -3.18
N PRO A 280 19.96 25.30 -4.29
CA PRO A 280 19.69 23.86 -4.20
C PRO A 280 20.78 23.18 -3.36
N SER A 281 20.37 22.41 -2.38
CA SER A 281 21.26 21.60 -1.55
C SER A 281 21.97 20.55 -2.42
N ALA A 282 23.08 19.98 -1.93
CA ALA A 282 23.76 18.91 -2.65
C ALA A 282 22.83 17.70 -2.95
N LEU A 283 21.89 17.42 -2.02
CA LEU A 283 20.86 16.39 -2.20
C LEU A 283 19.86 16.74 -3.31
N GLU A 284 19.46 18.01 -3.44
CA GLU A 284 18.55 18.45 -4.50
C GLU A 284 19.23 18.38 -5.88
N ARG A 285 20.50 18.74 -5.97
CA ARG A 285 21.29 18.56 -7.22
C ARG A 285 21.40 17.09 -7.60
N LEU A 286 21.72 16.21 -6.63
CA LEU A 286 21.77 14.77 -6.87
C LEU A 286 20.39 14.22 -7.31
N ALA A 287 19.31 14.78 -6.77
CA ALA A 287 17.95 14.45 -7.16
C ALA A 287 17.65 14.80 -8.61
N GLU A 288 18.07 15.99 -9.08
CA GLU A 288 17.94 16.40 -10.50
C GLU A 288 18.76 15.49 -11.42
N PHE A 289 20.02 15.19 -11.07
CA PHE A 289 20.86 14.28 -11.85
C PHE A 289 20.26 12.87 -11.95
N SER A 290 19.48 12.42 -10.94
CA SER A 290 18.87 11.09 -10.91
C SER A 290 17.62 10.96 -11.79
N THR A 291 17.05 12.07 -12.29
CA THR A 291 15.87 12.05 -13.17
C THR A 291 16.21 12.25 -14.64
N GLY A 292 17.41 12.76 -14.93
CA GLY A 292 17.87 12.94 -16.31
C GLY A 292 18.10 11.62 -17.03
N PRO A 293 17.69 11.45 -18.32
CA PRO A 293 17.82 10.18 -19.02
C PRO A 293 19.28 9.73 -19.20
N VAL A 294 20.21 10.65 -19.39
CA VAL A 294 21.64 10.35 -19.61
C VAL A 294 22.36 10.06 -18.29
N THR A 295 22.09 10.81 -17.23
CA THR A 295 22.76 10.70 -15.94
C THR A 295 22.04 9.74 -15.00
N GLY A 296 20.72 9.65 -15.09
CA GLY A 296 19.88 8.83 -14.22
C GLY A 296 20.05 7.33 -14.46
N LEU A 297 20.20 6.87 -15.72
CA LEU A 297 20.39 5.45 -16.02
C LEU A 297 21.67 4.86 -15.39
N PRO A 298 22.87 5.47 -15.53
CA PRO A 298 24.05 5.01 -14.82
C PRO A 298 23.90 5.03 -13.28
N ILE A 299 23.27 6.08 -12.74
CA ILE A 299 22.99 6.19 -11.30
C ILE A 299 22.05 5.08 -10.85
N ALA A 300 21.00 4.80 -11.62
CA ALA A 300 20.07 3.71 -11.33
C ALA A 300 20.78 2.34 -11.32
N LEU A 301 21.67 2.10 -12.30
CA LEU A 301 22.45 0.88 -12.36
C LEU A 301 23.36 0.73 -11.13
N VAL A 302 24.08 1.78 -10.76
CA VAL A 302 24.96 1.77 -9.56
C VAL A 302 24.14 1.52 -8.29
N ILE A 303 23.00 2.20 -8.11
CA ILE A 303 22.13 1.99 -6.95
C ILE A 303 21.60 0.54 -6.93
N MET A 304 21.15 0.01 -8.07
CA MET A 304 20.67 -1.39 -8.15
C MET A 304 21.77 -2.39 -7.80
N LEU A 305 22.98 -2.21 -8.32
CA LEU A 305 24.11 -3.06 -7.99
C LEU A 305 24.47 -2.95 -6.50
N ALA A 306 24.53 -1.74 -5.95
CA ALA A 306 24.77 -1.52 -4.54
C ALA A 306 23.71 -2.21 -3.67
N CYS A 307 22.42 -2.06 -3.99
CA CYS A 307 21.34 -2.75 -3.30
C CYS A 307 21.49 -4.28 -3.37
N PHE A 308 21.81 -4.81 -4.55
CA PHE A 308 22.05 -6.24 -4.73
C PHE A 308 23.20 -6.73 -3.81
N PHE A 309 24.33 -6.05 -3.82
CA PHE A 309 25.47 -6.40 -2.96
C PHE A 309 25.15 -6.29 -1.47
N ILE A 310 24.45 -5.24 -1.04
CA ILE A 310 24.02 -5.06 0.36
C ILE A 310 23.12 -6.22 0.78
N ILE A 311 22.11 -6.57 -0.03
CA ILE A 311 21.18 -7.65 0.28
C ILE A 311 21.92 -9.00 0.34
N MET A 312 22.80 -9.26 -0.60
CA MET A 312 23.58 -10.50 -0.61
C MET A 312 24.52 -10.64 0.60
N ARG A 313 25.26 -9.59 0.93
CA ARG A 313 26.22 -9.62 2.03
C ARG A 313 25.53 -9.62 3.39
N ALA A 314 24.57 -8.71 3.60
CA ALA A 314 23.89 -8.61 4.88
C ALA A 314 22.90 -9.78 5.11
N GLY A 315 22.21 -10.23 4.06
CA GLY A 315 21.34 -11.40 4.14
C GLY A 315 22.12 -12.68 4.44
N GLY A 316 23.21 -12.93 3.72
CA GLY A 316 24.12 -14.05 3.99
C GLY A 316 24.77 -13.96 5.38
N GLY A 317 25.16 -12.77 5.81
CA GLY A 317 25.66 -12.53 7.18
C GLY A 317 24.63 -12.88 8.26
N LEU A 318 23.37 -12.53 8.04
CA LEU A 318 22.27 -12.84 8.96
C LEU A 318 21.98 -14.36 9.01
N ILE A 319 22.04 -15.05 7.87
CA ILE A 319 21.94 -16.52 7.80
C ILE A 319 23.07 -17.14 8.62
N ASN A 320 24.31 -16.73 8.40
CA ASN A 320 25.47 -17.25 9.13
C ASN A 320 25.38 -17.00 10.65
N LEU A 321 24.73 -15.93 11.06
CA LEU A 321 24.46 -15.63 12.48
C LEU A 321 23.37 -16.51 13.08
N LEU A 322 22.30 -16.78 12.30
CA LEU A 322 21.14 -17.54 12.81
C LEU A 322 21.31 -19.06 12.68
N THR A 323 22.10 -19.54 11.72
CA THR A 323 22.32 -20.98 11.50
C THR A 323 22.87 -21.71 12.75
N PRO A 324 23.89 -21.20 13.46
CA PRO A 324 24.37 -21.86 14.69
C PRO A 324 23.30 -21.93 15.80
N LEU A 325 22.43 -20.92 15.90
CA LEU A 325 21.31 -20.94 16.87
C LEU A 325 20.32 -22.05 16.52
N TYR A 326 20.03 -22.23 15.23
CA TYR A 326 19.19 -23.31 14.75
C TYR A 326 19.83 -24.68 14.99
N GLU A 327 21.07 -24.88 14.60
CA GLU A 327 21.77 -26.17 14.65
C GLU A 327 22.10 -26.62 16.08
N ASN A 328 22.43 -25.69 16.99
CA ASN A 328 22.81 -26.02 18.35
C ASN A 328 21.64 -26.09 19.34
N PHE A 329 20.54 -25.37 19.09
CA PHE A 329 19.42 -25.32 20.03
C PHE A 329 18.14 -25.94 19.47
N TYR A 330 17.71 -25.50 18.27
CA TYR A 330 16.42 -25.91 17.73
C TYR A 330 16.43 -27.34 17.20
N LEU A 331 17.41 -27.68 16.35
CA LEU A 331 17.49 -28.98 15.69
C LEU A 331 17.62 -30.15 16.70
N PRO A 332 18.50 -30.09 17.73
CA PRO A 332 18.56 -31.14 18.75
C PRO A 332 17.28 -31.28 19.56
N ALA A 333 16.62 -30.17 19.90
CA ALA A 333 15.38 -30.18 20.63
C ALA A 333 14.26 -30.92 19.85
N VAL A 334 14.11 -30.59 18.56
CA VAL A 334 13.10 -31.22 17.70
C VAL A 334 13.43 -32.67 17.43
N THR A 335 14.69 -33.01 17.17
CA THR A 335 15.11 -34.41 16.96
C THR A 335 14.95 -35.26 18.19
N ASN A 336 15.16 -34.74 19.40
CA ASN A 336 14.93 -35.47 20.65
C ASN A 336 13.45 -35.72 20.92
N ILE A 337 12.56 -34.79 20.55
CA ILE A 337 11.11 -34.91 20.79
C ILE A 337 10.45 -35.87 19.78
N PHE A 338 10.84 -35.78 18.50
CA PHE A 338 10.21 -36.47 17.38
C PHE A 338 11.08 -37.60 16.81
N GLY A 339 12.29 -37.82 17.35
CA GLY A 339 13.24 -38.85 16.95
C GLY A 339 12.71 -40.24 17.28
N GLY A 340 12.01 -40.85 16.33
CA GLY A 340 11.47 -42.23 16.42
C GLY A 340 11.62 -42.95 15.08
N HIS A 341 11.39 -44.24 15.07
CA HIS A 341 11.35 -45.05 13.86
C HIS A 341 9.89 -45.10 13.35
N GLY A 342 9.62 -44.43 12.21
CA GLY A 342 8.29 -44.49 11.60
C GLY A 342 8.07 -43.43 10.52
N PHE A 343 6.98 -43.57 9.78
CA PHE A 343 6.58 -42.65 8.71
C PHE A 343 6.49 -41.18 9.18
N LEU A 344 5.96 -40.97 10.37
CA LEU A 344 5.80 -39.64 10.96
C LEU A 344 7.14 -38.99 11.27
N SER A 345 8.13 -39.73 11.74
CA SER A 345 9.49 -39.25 11.99
C SER A 345 10.17 -38.81 10.68
N VAL A 346 10.04 -39.61 9.63
CA VAL A 346 10.58 -39.28 8.29
C VAL A 346 9.89 -38.03 7.72
N LEU A 347 8.59 -37.88 7.90
CA LEU A 347 7.86 -36.70 7.43
C LEU A 347 8.24 -35.41 8.19
N LEU A 348 8.42 -35.52 9.52
CA LEU A 348 8.69 -34.37 10.38
C LEU A 348 10.17 -33.95 10.39
N LEU A 349 11.08 -34.95 10.46
CA LEU A 349 12.52 -34.71 10.60
C LEU A 349 13.28 -34.80 9.28
N GLY A 350 12.66 -35.40 8.27
CA GLY A 350 13.35 -35.64 6.98
C GLY A 350 14.20 -36.92 7.01
N GLY A 351 14.90 -37.16 5.89
CA GLY A 351 15.73 -38.37 5.70
C GLY A 351 14.90 -39.55 5.20
N GLY A 352 15.39 -40.77 5.48
CA GLY A 352 14.82 -42.01 4.94
C GLY A 352 15.29 -42.31 3.51
N ALA A 353 14.83 -43.43 2.96
CA ALA A 353 15.22 -43.91 1.63
C ALA A 353 14.88 -42.95 0.47
N ALA A 354 13.92 -42.05 0.69
CA ALA A 354 13.45 -41.08 -0.31
C ALA A 354 14.09 -39.70 -0.18
N ASN A 355 15.07 -39.49 0.70
CA ASN A 355 15.70 -38.17 0.94
C ASN A 355 14.68 -37.02 1.15
N ASN A 356 13.63 -37.26 1.94
CA ASN A 356 12.59 -36.28 2.20
C ASN A 356 13.12 -35.08 2.98
N LEU A 357 12.61 -33.90 2.68
CA LEU A 357 12.85 -32.67 3.44
C LEU A 357 12.03 -32.71 4.75
N GLY A 358 12.67 -32.53 5.90
CA GLY A 358 11.94 -32.51 7.16
C GLY A 358 11.01 -31.31 7.30
N LEU A 359 9.75 -31.55 7.70
CA LEU A 359 8.80 -30.46 7.88
C LEU A 359 9.18 -29.53 9.04
N LEU A 360 9.63 -30.11 10.17
CA LEU A 360 10.05 -29.36 11.36
C LEU A 360 11.54 -29.01 11.35
N THR A 361 12.32 -29.62 10.47
CA THR A 361 13.74 -29.33 10.31
C THR A 361 13.96 -28.44 9.08
N ASP A 362 14.17 -29.04 7.91
CA ASP A 362 14.53 -28.29 6.70
C ASP A 362 13.54 -27.20 6.32
N ALA A 363 12.23 -27.46 6.40
CA ALA A 363 11.23 -26.46 6.03
C ALA A 363 11.22 -25.26 6.99
N VAL A 364 11.46 -25.47 8.28
CA VAL A 364 11.58 -24.40 9.27
C VAL A 364 12.86 -23.60 9.05
N LYS A 365 14.00 -24.27 8.82
CA LYS A 365 15.29 -23.61 8.47
C LYS A 365 15.12 -22.73 7.23
N ILE A 366 14.53 -23.30 6.20
CA ILE A 366 14.23 -22.60 4.95
C ILE A 366 13.38 -21.36 5.18
N ALA A 367 12.23 -21.50 5.87
CA ALA A 367 11.28 -20.41 6.04
C ALA A 367 11.80 -19.33 6.99
N LEU A 368 12.37 -19.70 8.15
CA LEU A 368 12.70 -18.75 9.21
C LEU A 368 14.15 -18.26 9.20
N ILE A 369 15.06 -18.96 8.54
CA ILE A 369 16.48 -18.57 8.49
C ILE A 369 16.84 -18.10 7.09
N ASP A 370 16.76 -19.01 6.09
CA ASP A 370 17.26 -18.71 4.76
C ASP A 370 16.44 -17.60 4.08
N VAL A 371 15.11 -17.80 3.98
CA VAL A 371 14.25 -16.87 3.24
C VAL A 371 13.99 -15.60 4.04
N MET A 372 13.67 -15.71 5.35
CA MET A 372 13.37 -14.56 6.18
C MET A 372 14.53 -13.59 6.29
N SER A 373 15.78 -14.07 6.37
CA SER A 373 16.97 -13.22 6.43
C SER A 373 17.11 -12.34 5.19
N TYR A 374 16.93 -12.89 4.01
CA TYR A 374 16.93 -12.10 2.78
C TYR A 374 15.73 -11.15 2.69
N VAL A 375 14.56 -11.59 3.13
CA VAL A 375 13.32 -10.79 3.13
C VAL A 375 13.46 -9.56 4.04
N ILE A 376 14.03 -9.71 5.24
CA ILE A 376 14.25 -8.60 6.18
C ILE A 376 15.16 -7.54 5.55
N ILE A 377 16.33 -7.95 5.04
CA ILE A 377 17.30 -7.02 4.45
C ILE A 377 16.74 -6.39 3.18
N PHE A 378 16.06 -7.17 2.34
CA PHE A 378 15.40 -6.67 1.12
C PHE A 378 14.38 -5.57 1.44
N TYR A 379 13.46 -5.82 2.38
CA TYR A 379 12.48 -4.80 2.77
C TYR A 379 13.12 -3.60 3.48
N ALA A 380 14.20 -3.80 4.24
CA ALA A 380 14.95 -2.70 4.84
C ALA A 380 15.50 -1.75 3.77
N VAL A 381 16.12 -2.31 2.72
CA VAL A 381 16.64 -1.54 1.58
C VAL A 381 15.52 -0.91 0.77
N LEU A 382 14.46 -1.65 0.48
CA LEU A 382 13.34 -1.17 -0.33
C LEU A 382 12.60 0.00 0.35
N GLU A 383 12.25 -0.15 1.63
CA GLU A 383 11.57 0.92 2.40
C GLU A 383 12.50 2.13 2.59
N PHE A 384 13.81 1.92 2.69
CA PHE A 384 14.79 3.01 2.69
C PHE A 384 14.76 3.80 1.38
N LEU A 385 14.80 3.13 0.22
CA LEU A 385 14.72 3.78 -1.10
C LEU A 385 13.36 4.46 -1.33
N ALA A 386 12.27 3.86 -0.82
CA ALA A 386 10.94 4.43 -0.91
C ALA A 386 10.84 5.74 -0.10
N ASP A 387 11.32 5.72 1.16
CA ASP A 387 11.29 6.89 2.04
C ASP A 387 12.26 7.99 1.57
N LEU A 388 13.39 7.60 0.97
CA LEU A 388 14.32 8.53 0.33
C LEU A 388 13.67 9.27 -0.85
N GLY A 389 12.58 8.73 -1.43
CA GLY A 389 11.92 9.27 -2.63
C GLY A 389 12.60 8.87 -3.94
N TYR A 390 13.43 7.82 -3.92
CA TYR A 390 14.11 7.34 -5.14
C TYR A 390 13.21 6.53 -6.07
N LEU A 391 12.30 5.69 -5.52
CA LEU A 391 11.43 4.84 -6.34
C LEU A 391 10.54 5.62 -7.33
N PRO A 392 9.90 6.74 -6.96
CA PRO A 392 9.17 7.58 -7.91
C PRO A 392 10.04 8.11 -9.05
N ARG A 393 11.28 8.52 -8.74
CA ARG A 393 12.22 9.01 -9.76
C ARG A 393 12.61 7.94 -10.75
N LEU A 394 12.88 6.74 -10.25
CA LEU A 394 13.16 5.60 -11.10
C LEU A 394 11.97 5.24 -12.00
N SER A 395 10.74 5.35 -11.48
CA SER A 395 9.52 5.16 -12.27
C SER A 395 9.45 6.14 -13.44
N VAL A 396 9.72 7.42 -13.20
CA VAL A 396 9.75 8.45 -14.25
C VAL A 396 10.91 8.21 -15.24
N LEU A 397 12.09 7.85 -14.75
CA LEU A 397 13.26 7.56 -15.58
C LEU A 397 13.02 6.41 -16.55
N LEU A 398 12.38 5.33 -16.09
CA LEU A 398 12.15 4.13 -16.87
C LEU A 398 10.83 4.16 -17.67
N ASP A 399 9.96 5.17 -17.47
CA ASP A 399 8.64 5.23 -18.09
C ASP A 399 8.69 5.10 -19.62
N SER A 400 9.55 5.85 -20.28
CA SER A 400 9.68 5.82 -21.75
C SER A 400 10.14 4.45 -22.29
N MET A 401 10.91 3.70 -21.51
CA MET A 401 11.36 2.35 -21.87
C MET A 401 10.27 1.33 -21.61
N LEU A 402 9.62 1.40 -20.45
CA LEU A 402 8.56 0.48 -20.03
C LEU A 402 7.29 0.64 -20.89
N HIS A 403 7.01 1.84 -21.36
CA HIS A 403 5.88 2.12 -22.25
C HIS A 403 5.96 1.32 -23.55
N LYS A 404 7.17 1.11 -24.10
CA LYS A 404 7.39 0.29 -25.32
C LYS A 404 7.04 -1.18 -25.11
N ILE A 405 7.16 -1.68 -23.89
CA ILE A 405 6.80 -3.06 -23.51
C ILE A 405 5.41 -3.17 -22.87
N GLY A 406 4.61 -2.10 -22.92
CA GLY A 406 3.21 -2.10 -22.57
C GLY A 406 2.88 -1.87 -21.10
N ILE A 407 3.81 -1.31 -20.33
CA ILE A 407 3.65 -0.95 -18.92
C ILE A 407 4.08 0.50 -18.74
N HIS A 408 3.39 1.28 -17.93
CA HIS A 408 3.84 2.63 -17.57
C HIS A 408 4.84 2.60 -16.39
N GLY A 409 5.46 3.74 -16.09
CA GLY A 409 6.58 3.85 -15.14
C GLY A 409 6.33 3.29 -13.75
N TYR A 410 5.07 3.25 -13.27
CA TYR A 410 4.74 2.57 -11.99
C TYR A 410 5.12 1.09 -11.98
N GLY A 411 5.16 0.44 -13.15
CA GLY A 411 5.63 -0.93 -13.28
C GLY A 411 7.10 -1.13 -12.95
N ALA A 412 7.91 -0.07 -12.93
CA ALA A 412 9.30 -0.13 -12.47
C ALA A 412 9.40 -0.62 -11.03
N ILE A 413 8.46 -0.24 -10.16
CA ILE A 413 8.47 -0.62 -8.73
C ILE A 413 8.32 -2.14 -8.57
N PRO A 414 7.27 -2.81 -9.08
CA PRO A 414 7.18 -4.28 -8.99
C PRO A 414 8.33 -4.99 -9.72
N ILE A 415 8.84 -4.46 -10.84
CA ILE A 415 10.00 -5.07 -11.54
C ILE A 415 11.25 -5.04 -10.65
N MET A 416 11.54 -3.91 -10.01
CA MET A 416 12.65 -3.84 -9.05
C MET A 416 12.44 -4.78 -7.85
N MET A 417 11.24 -4.86 -7.33
CA MET A 417 10.92 -5.82 -6.26
C MET A 417 11.15 -7.25 -6.71
N GLY A 418 10.91 -7.56 -7.98
CA GLY A 418 11.10 -8.88 -8.60
C GLY A 418 12.54 -9.34 -8.66
N LEU A 419 13.50 -8.43 -8.78
CA LEU A 419 14.92 -8.74 -8.69
C LEU A 419 15.33 -9.24 -7.29
N GLY A 420 14.59 -8.83 -6.24
CA GLY A 420 14.76 -9.37 -4.90
C GLY A 420 13.96 -10.64 -4.66
N CYS A 421 12.64 -10.52 -4.73
CA CYS A 421 11.71 -11.62 -4.52
C CYS A 421 10.44 -11.44 -5.36
N LYS A 422 10.02 -12.50 -6.06
CA LYS A 422 8.82 -12.47 -6.92
C LYS A 422 7.51 -12.33 -6.12
N VAL A 423 7.46 -12.80 -4.88
CA VAL A 423 6.25 -12.73 -4.03
C VAL A 423 5.81 -11.28 -3.80
N PRO A 424 6.64 -10.40 -3.18
CA PRO A 424 6.27 -8.99 -3.02
C PRO A 424 6.13 -8.26 -4.35
N ALA A 425 6.85 -8.68 -5.39
CA ALA A 425 6.74 -8.09 -6.72
C ALA A 425 5.34 -8.29 -7.31
N VAL A 426 4.80 -9.51 -7.25
CA VAL A 426 3.44 -9.81 -7.71
C VAL A 426 2.39 -9.09 -6.85
N MET A 427 2.60 -8.98 -5.53
CA MET A 427 1.75 -8.12 -4.68
C MET A 427 1.82 -6.65 -5.09
N GLY A 428 3.00 -6.17 -5.46
CA GLY A 428 3.24 -4.80 -5.94
C GLY A 428 2.49 -4.46 -7.23
N VAL A 429 2.13 -5.46 -8.03
CA VAL A 429 1.33 -5.27 -9.26
C VAL A 429 -0.07 -4.68 -8.97
N ARG A 430 -0.53 -4.69 -7.72
CA ARG A 430 -1.77 -3.99 -7.32
C ARG A 430 -1.75 -2.50 -7.62
N THR A 431 -0.57 -1.88 -7.62
CA THR A 431 -0.40 -0.45 -7.91
C THR A 431 -0.69 -0.08 -9.36
N LEU A 432 -0.68 -1.06 -10.27
CA LEU A 432 -1.04 -0.87 -11.66
C LEU A 432 -2.56 -0.80 -11.82
N GLU A 433 -3.03 0.13 -12.63
CA GLU A 433 -4.46 0.41 -12.74
C GLU A 433 -5.18 -0.58 -13.65
N SER A 434 -4.58 -0.91 -14.80
CA SER A 434 -5.21 -1.75 -15.81
C SER A 434 -4.93 -3.25 -15.62
N ARG A 435 -5.96 -4.10 -15.86
CA ARG A 435 -5.79 -5.56 -15.87
C ARG A 435 -4.75 -6.02 -16.91
N ARG A 436 -4.66 -5.30 -18.03
CA ARG A 436 -3.70 -5.56 -19.09
C ARG A 436 -2.26 -5.44 -18.56
N GLU A 437 -1.95 -4.32 -17.92
CA GLU A 437 -0.62 -4.07 -17.36
C GLU A 437 -0.27 -5.05 -16.25
N LYS A 438 -1.24 -5.41 -15.39
CA LYS A 438 -1.03 -6.44 -14.35
C LYS A 438 -0.57 -7.76 -14.96
N ILE A 439 -1.21 -8.22 -16.02
CA ILE A 439 -0.86 -9.47 -16.71
C ILE A 439 0.53 -9.35 -17.32
N ILE A 440 0.82 -8.29 -18.08
CA ILE A 440 2.13 -8.07 -18.70
C ILE A 440 3.24 -8.02 -17.63
N ALA A 441 3.03 -7.26 -16.56
CA ALA A 441 4.00 -7.14 -15.47
C ALA A 441 4.28 -8.49 -14.80
N ILE A 442 3.24 -9.29 -14.51
CA ILE A 442 3.42 -10.63 -13.92
C ILE A 442 4.21 -11.54 -14.87
N VAL A 443 3.88 -11.56 -16.16
CA VAL A 443 4.62 -12.36 -17.15
C VAL A 443 6.09 -11.95 -17.20
N LEU A 444 6.38 -10.66 -17.27
CA LEU A 444 7.76 -10.15 -17.28
C LEU A 444 8.51 -10.50 -15.98
N LEU A 445 7.88 -10.37 -14.82
CA LEU A 445 8.46 -10.76 -13.54
C LEU A 445 8.81 -12.24 -13.50
N LEU A 446 8.02 -13.10 -14.11
CA LEU A 446 8.29 -14.53 -14.15
C LEU A 446 9.43 -14.89 -15.13
N LEU A 447 9.50 -14.22 -16.28
CA LEU A 447 10.46 -14.51 -17.33
C LEU A 447 11.85 -13.91 -17.08
N VAL A 448 11.92 -12.64 -16.63
CA VAL A 448 13.18 -11.86 -16.63
C VAL A 448 13.90 -11.89 -15.30
N ALA A 449 13.17 -11.89 -14.19
CA ALA A 449 13.73 -11.62 -12.89
C ALA A 449 14.02 -12.91 -12.09
N PRO A 450 15.24 -13.48 -12.11
CA PRO A 450 15.60 -14.47 -11.10
C PRO A 450 15.59 -13.78 -9.72
N CYS A 451 15.09 -14.47 -8.69
CA CYS A 451 15.15 -13.92 -7.33
C CYS A 451 16.61 -13.90 -6.84
N ILE A 452 16.87 -13.15 -5.77
CA ILE A 452 18.23 -12.93 -5.26
C ILE A 452 18.96 -14.25 -4.95
N SER A 453 18.30 -15.18 -4.24
CA SER A 453 18.90 -16.50 -3.93
C SER A 453 19.17 -17.31 -5.20
N GLN A 454 18.27 -17.26 -6.17
CA GLN A 454 18.45 -17.92 -7.46
C GLN A 454 19.61 -17.31 -8.24
N SER A 455 19.72 -15.97 -8.30
CA SER A 455 20.84 -15.28 -8.94
C SER A 455 22.18 -15.66 -8.32
N ALA A 456 22.24 -15.76 -6.98
CA ALA A 456 23.42 -16.20 -6.27
C ALA A 456 23.83 -17.62 -6.65
N MET A 457 22.87 -18.54 -6.76
CA MET A 457 23.15 -19.93 -7.16
C MET A 457 23.56 -20.04 -8.62
N ILE A 458 22.94 -19.30 -9.54
CA ILE A 458 23.37 -19.23 -10.95
C ILE A 458 24.83 -18.77 -11.04
N ILE A 459 25.16 -17.68 -10.33
CA ILE A 459 26.55 -17.18 -10.30
C ILE A 459 27.49 -18.21 -9.68
N SER A 460 27.11 -18.85 -8.56
CA SER A 460 27.96 -19.86 -7.89
C SER A 460 28.20 -21.10 -8.74
N VAL A 461 27.23 -21.55 -9.51
CA VAL A 461 27.34 -22.77 -10.33
C VAL A 461 28.10 -22.48 -11.62
N LEU A 462 27.94 -21.30 -12.22
CA LEU A 462 28.56 -20.93 -13.48
C LEU A 462 29.93 -20.24 -13.33
N SER A 463 30.28 -19.71 -12.15
CA SER A 463 31.55 -19.01 -11.93
C SER A 463 32.80 -19.83 -12.29
N PRO A 464 32.90 -21.17 -12.07
CA PRO A 464 34.04 -21.94 -12.46
C PRO A 464 34.26 -22.00 -13.99
N PHE A 465 33.18 -21.81 -14.77
CA PHE A 465 33.22 -21.86 -16.23
C PHE A 465 33.49 -20.51 -16.89
N GLY A 466 33.45 -19.41 -16.11
CA GLY A 466 33.77 -18.06 -16.54
C GLY A 466 32.58 -17.14 -16.72
N LEU A 467 32.87 -15.83 -16.70
CA LEU A 467 31.88 -14.74 -16.72
C LEU A 467 30.98 -14.77 -17.96
N LYS A 468 31.47 -15.25 -19.11
CA LYS A 468 30.71 -15.31 -20.36
C LYS A 468 29.41 -16.10 -20.25
N TYR A 469 29.40 -17.20 -19.50
CA TYR A 469 28.22 -18.04 -19.32
C TYR A 469 27.20 -17.40 -18.35
N ILE A 470 27.69 -16.68 -17.35
CA ILE A 470 26.83 -15.90 -16.46
C ILE A 470 26.13 -14.80 -17.26
N LEU A 471 26.89 -14.03 -18.05
CA LEU A 471 26.32 -12.98 -18.89
C LEU A 471 25.36 -13.54 -19.95
N ALA A 472 25.62 -14.75 -20.48
CA ALA A 472 24.74 -15.42 -21.41
C ALA A 472 23.36 -15.71 -20.79
N VAL A 473 23.29 -16.25 -19.55
CA VAL A 473 22.03 -16.52 -18.87
C VAL A 473 21.23 -15.21 -18.67
N PHE A 474 21.82 -14.19 -18.03
CA PHE A 474 21.14 -12.93 -17.78
C PHE A 474 20.80 -12.18 -19.07
N GLY A 475 21.63 -12.25 -20.08
CA GLY A 475 21.38 -11.66 -21.40
C GLY A 475 20.18 -12.30 -22.10
N VAL A 476 20.10 -13.64 -22.13
CA VAL A 476 18.96 -14.36 -22.71
C VAL A 476 17.67 -14.03 -21.96
N LEU A 477 17.69 -13.99 -20.61
CA LEU A 477 16.53 -13.63 -19.82
C LEU A 477 16.03 -12.20 -20.15
N LEU A 478 16.96 -11.25 -20.23
CA LEU A 478 16.63 -9.85 -20.57
C LEU A 478 16.05 -9.73 -21.98
N LEU A 479 16.69 -10.34 -22.97
CA LEU A 479 16.21 -10.33 -24.37
C LEU A 479 14.83 -10.97 -24.50
N THR A 480 14.62 -12.09 -23.81
CA THR A 480 13.31 -12.77 -23.79
C THR A 480 12.26 -11.87 -23.18
N GLY A 481 12.57 -11.16 -22.10
CA GLY A 481 11.63 -10.24 -21.46
C GLY A 481 11.27 -9.08 -22.36
N ILE A 482 12.23 -8.46 -23.02
CA ILE A 482 11.98 -7.36 -23.97
C ILE A 482 11.09 -7.85 -25.12
N ALA A 483 11.42 -9.02 -25.70
CA ALA A 483 10.63 -9.62 -26.77
C ALA A 483 9.20 -9.96 -26.30
N ALA A 484 9.06 -10.65 -25.17
CA ALA A 484 7.74 -11.01 -24.62
C ALA A 484 6.90 -9.77 -24.30
N GLY A 485 7.50 -8.73 -23.68
CA GLY A 485 6.82 -7.47 -23.41
C GLY A 485 6.32 -6.79 -24.69
N TYR A 486 7.18 -6.68 -25.70
CA TYR A 486 6.82 -6.10 -26.99
C TYR A 486 5.67 -6.87 -27.68
N PHE A 487 5.74 -8.21 -27.72
CA PHE A 487 4.68 -9.04 -28.30
C PHE A 487 3.37 -8.93 -27.51
N LEU A 488 3.41 -8.99 -26.19
CA LEU A 488 2.24 -8.85 -25.35
C LEU A 488 1.59 -7.47 -25.51
N ASN A 489 2.42 -6.41 -25.59
CA ASN A 489 1.95 -5.05 -25.86
C ASN A 489 1.16 -4.96 -27.16
N LYS A 490 1.62 -5.68 -28.22
CA LYS A 490 0.97 -5.67 -29.54
C LYS A 490 -0.30 -6.54 -29.59
N ILE A 491 -0.33 -7.66 -28.86
CA ILE A 491 -1.46 -8.61 -28.87
C ILE A 491 -2.60 -8.12 -27.96
N MET A 492 -2.27 -7.59 -26.78
CA MET A 492 -3.26 -7.15 -25.80
C MET A 492 -3.78 -5.75 -26.14
N LYS A 493 -5.07 -5.65 -26.46
CA LYS A 493 -5.74 -4.37 -26.78
C LYS A 493 -5.74 -3.39 -25.60
N GLY A 494 -5.62 -2.10 -25.88
CA GLY A 494 -5.63 -0.99 -24.93
C GLY A 494 -4.27 -0.27 -24.88
N ASN A 495 -4.30 1.02 -24.56
CA ASN A 495 -3.10 1.81 -24.33
C ASN A 495 -2.75 1.80 -22.82
N PRO A 496 -1.48 1.76 -22.45
CA PRO A 496 -1.10 2.02 -21.07
C PRO A 496 -1.52 3.44 -20.68
N PRO A 497 -2.03 3.67 -19.47
CA PRO A 497 -2.33 5.02 -19.00
C PRO A 497 -1.05 5.85 -18.92
N GLU A 498 -1.19 7.16 -19.02
CA GLU A 498 -0.06 8.09 -18.81
C GLU A 498 0.29 8.16 -17.32
N ILE A 499 1.57 8.36 -17.02
CA ILE A 499 2.03 8.45 -15.64
C ILE A 499 1.69 9.83 -15.05
N PHE A 500 0.93 9.85 -13.95
CA PHE A 500 0.68 11.03 -13.13
C PHE A 500 1.26 10.78 -11.72
N MET A 501 2.49 11.26 -11.48
CA MET A 501 3.18 11.02 -10.22
C MET A 501 3.84 12.30 -9.69
N GLU A 502 3.63 12.58 -8.41
CA GLU A 502 4.43 13.57 -7.70
C GLU A 502 5.79 12.98 -7.35
N ILE A 503 6.86 13.67 -7.75
CA ILE A 503 8.22 13.29 -7.39
C ILE A 503 8.53 13.96 -6.04
N PRO A 504 8.56 13.22 -4.92
CA PRO A 504 8.85 13.80 -3.62
C PRO A 504 10.29 14.31 -3.55
N ALA A 505 10.54 15.35 -2.76
CA ALA A 505 11.92 15.75 -2.44
C ALA A 505 12.66 14.62 -1.72
N TRP A 506 13.98 14.53 -1.93
CA TRP A 506 14.79 13.57 -1.20
C TRP A 506 14.75 13.88 0.30
N GLN A 507 14.40 12.86 1.08
CA GLN A 507 14.31 12.95 2.54
C GLN A 507 14.95 11.72 3.16
N LEU A 508 15.78 11.92 4.18
CA LEU A 508 16.29 10.80 4.94
C LEU A 508 15.15 10.15 5.74
N PRO A 509 15.01 8.82 5.71
CA PRO A 509 13.98 8.13 6.44
C PRO A 509 14.13 8.35 7.96
N LYS A 510 13.01 8.53 8.65
CA LYS A 510 12.99 8.61 10.10
C LYS A 510 13.15 7.21 10.68
N PRO A 511 14.16 6.94 11.53
CA PRO A 511 14.49 5.60 11.99
C PRO A 511 13.32 4.83 12.62
N LYS A 512 12.49 5.51 13.43
CA LYS A 512 11.32 4.89 14.08
C LYS A 512 10.24 4.46 13.09
N GLU A 513 9.96 5.29 12.07
CA GLU A 513 8.97 5.00 11.05
C GLU A 513 9.46 3.88 10.14
N TRP A 514 10.71 3.94 9.70
CA TRP A 514 11.37 2.92 8.89
C TRP A 514 11.38 1.55 9.58
N LEU A 515 11.79 1.48 10.85
CA LEU A 515 11.79 0.23 11.63
C LEU A 515 10.37 -0.33 11.83
N SER A 516 9.38 0.55 12.03
CA SER A 516 7.97 0.14 12.14
C SER A 516 7.44 -0.50 10.84
N LYS A 517 7.85 0.03 9.67
CA LYS A 517 7.50 -0.54 8.37
C LYS A 517 8.14 -1.92 8.17
N ILE A 518 9.43 -2.06 8.47
CA ILE A 518 10.13 -3.35 8.41
C ILE A 518 9.44 -4.38 9.31
N ARG A 519 9.14 -4.02 10.57
CA ARG A 519 8.44 -4.92 11.50
C ARG A 519 7.11 -5.40 10.92
N ARG A 520 6.33 -4.52 10.29
CA ARG A 520 5.05 -4.87 9.65
C ARG A 520 5.26 -5.90 8.53
N ARG A 521 6.26 -5.69 7.67
CA ARG A 521 6.61 -6.62 6.59
C ARG A 521 7.04 -7.99 7.09
N ILE A 522 7.80 -8.03 8.19
CA ILE A 522 8.18 -9.30 8.83
C ILE A 522 6.93 -10.04 9.33
N VAL A 523 6.01 -9.34 9.99
CA VAL A 523 4.76 -9.95 10.47
C VAL A 523 3.88 -10.43 9.32
N GLU A 524 3.77 -9.67 8.23
CA GLU A 524 3.07 -10.08 7.00
C GLU A 524 3.72 -11.35 6.41
N TYR A 525 5.04 -11.40 6.31
CA TYR A 525 5.77 -12.58 5.85
C TYR A 525 5.48 -13.82 6.71
N LEU A 526 5.55 -13.68 8.03
CA LEU A 526 5.31 -14.80 8.97
C LEU A 526 3.87 -15.30 8.91
N LYS A 527 2.90 -14.43 8.64
CA LYS A 527 1.47 -14.81 8.56
C LYS A 527 1.09 -15.40 7.20
N ASP A 528 1.63 -14.85 6.12
CA ASP A 528 1.17 -15.18 4.77
C ASP A 528 2.12 -16.14 4.05
N ALA A 529 3.43 -15.87 4.06
CA ALA A 529 4.40 -16.62 3.25
C ALA A 529 4.99 -17.85 3.97
N ALA A 530 5.33 -17.75 5.25
CA ALA A 530 5.96 -18.86 5.97
C ALA A 530 5.06 -20.11 6.06
N PRO A 531 3.75 -20.02 6.36
CA PRO A 531 2.86 -21.19 6.35
C PRO A 531 2.74 -21.83 4.96
N LEU A 532 2.82 -21.04 3.89
CA LEU A 532 2.78 -21.56 2.53
C LEU A 532 4.04 -22.34 2.14
N ILE A 533 5.21 -21.91 2.64
CA ILE A 533 6.46 -22.65 2.45
C ILE A 533 6.38 -24.00 3.17
N LEU A 534 5.92 -24.01 4.43
CA LEU A 534 5.73 -25.23 5.20
C LEU A 534 4.72 -26.18 4.54
N GLY A 535 3.58 -25.65 4.11
CA GLY A 535 2.57 -26.43 3.37
C GLY A 535 3.08 -26.96 2.03
N GLY A 536 3.88 -26.18 1.31
CA GLY A 536 4.51 -26.60 0.07
C GLY A 536 5.49 -27.78 0.27
N VAL A 537 6.32 -27.71 1.30
CA VAL A 537 7.23 -28.81 1.64
C VAL A 537 6.44 -30.07 2.06
N LEU A 538 5.37 -29.92 2.82
CA LEU A 538 4.49 -31.03 3.20
C LEU A 538 3.89 -31.73 1.96
N ILE A 539 3.32 -30.96 1.03
CA ILE A 539 2.73 -31.51 -0.21
C ILE A 539 3.76 -32.27 -1.02
N ILE A 540 4.99 -31.75 -1.11
CA ILE A 540 6.06 -32.41 -1.86
C ILE A 540 6.51 -33.68 -1.19
N ASN A 541 6.71 -33.67 0.13
CA ASN A 541 7.04 -34.88 0.86
C ASN A 541 5.98 -35.98 0.67
N LEU A 542 4.71 -35.61 0.70
CA LEU A 542 3.62 -36.55 0.42
C LEU A 542 3.67 -37.06 -1.03
N ALA A 543 3.94 -36.20 -2.01
CA ALA A 543 4.09 -36.59 -3.40
C ALA A 543 5.34 -37.47 -3.64
N GLN A 544 6.43 -37.20 -2.93
CA GLN A 544 7.65 -38.00 -2.96
C GLN A 544 7.39 -39.40 -2.40
N THR A 545 6.80 -39.50 -1.20
CA THR A 545 6.50 -40.78 -0.58
C THR A 545 5.46 -41.61 -1.34
N ALA A 546 4.54 -40.94 -2.05
CA ALA A 546 3.58 -41.60 -2.94
C ALA A 546 4.19 -42.03 -4.29
N GLY A 547 5.48 -41.73 -4.54
CA GLY A 547 6.15 -42.05 -5.82
C GLY A 547 5.69 -41.19 -7.01
N VAL A 548 4.93 -40.14 -6.75
CA VAL A 548 4.39 -39.25 -7.82
C VAL A 548 5.52 -38.49 -8.48
N LEU A 549 6.51 -38.00 -7.72
CA LEU A 549 7.65 -37.28 -8.26
C LEU A 549 8.52 -38.18 -9.13
N ASP A 550 8.73 -39.43 -8.75
CA ASP A 550 9.50 -40.40 -9.53
C ASP A 550 8.76 -40.80 -10.82
N PHE A 551 7.44 -40.91 -10.75
CA PHE A 551 6.62 -41.12 -11.95
C PHE A 551 6.71 -39.93 -12.90
N LEU A 552 6.54 -38.70 -12.40
CA LEU A 552 6.68 -37.49 -13.20
C LEU A 552 8.09 -37.36 -13.78
N ALA A 553 9.14 -37.63 -13.00
CA ALA A 553 10.53 -37.59 -13.47
C ALA A 553 10.75 -38.57 -14.65
N ARG A 554 10.18 -39.77 -14.58
CA ARG A 554 10.23 -40.73 -15.70
C ARG A 554 9.51 -40.23 -16.95
N VAL A 555 8.35 -39.61 -16.79
CA VAL A 555 7.59 -39.03 -17.92
C VAL A 555 8.35 -37.86 -18.55
N PHE A 556 8.99 -37.00 -17.74
CA PHE A 556 9.72 -35.84 -18.23
C PHE A 556 11.12 -36.16 -18.72
N ARG A 557 11.69 -37.30 -18.41
CA ARG A 557 13.02 -37.72 -18.81
C ARG A 557 13.29 -37.57 -20.32
N PRO A 558 12.47 -38.10 -21.24
CA PRO A 558 12.71 -37.97 -22.69
C PRO A 558 12.66 -36.51 -23.16
N PHE A 559 11.84 -35.67 -22.51
CA PHE A 559 11.81 -34.24 -22.83
C PHE A 559 13.09 -33.52 -22.42
N MET A 560 13.68 -33.88 -21.27
CA MET A 560 14.95 -33.29 -20.79
C MET A 560 16.10 -33.66 -21.71
N GLU A 561 16.16 -34.91 -22.13
CA GLU A 561 17.22 -35.40 -23.00
C GLU A 561 17.11 -34.83 -24.42
N PHE A 562 15.90 -34.83 -25.00
CA PHE A 562 15.67 -34.40 -26.37
C PHE A 562 15.68 -32.87 -26.57
N LEU A 563 14.98 -32.15 -25.68
CA LEU A 563 14.82 -30.69 -25.84
C LEU A 563 15.96 -29.88 -25.24
N PHE A 564 16.55 -30.34 -24.16
CA PHE A 564 17.55 -29.54 -23.42
C PHE A 564 18.92 -30.15 -23.37
N GLY A 565 19.12 -31.37 -23.93
CA GLY A 565 20.39 -32.08 -23.89
C GLY A 565 20.89 -32.39 -22.48
N LEU A 566 19.99 -32.50 -21.53
CA LEU A 566 20.27 -32.73 -20.11
C LEU A 566 20.14 -34.22 -19.77
N PRO A 567 21.00 -34.79 -18.89
CA PRO A 567 20.80 -36.14 -18.41
C PRO A 567 19.43 -36.33 -17.80
N GLY A 568 18.78 -37.46 -18.12
CA GLY A 568 17.40 -37.73 -17.69
C GLY A 568 17.18 -37.70 -16.17
N GLU A 569 18.23 -37.94 -15.40
CA GLU A 569 18.22 -37.88 -13.93
C GLU A 569 18.02 -36.48 -13.38
N THR A 570 18.32 -35.43 -14.15
CA THR A 570 18.08 -34.04 -13.77
C THR A 570 16.60 -33.69 -13.72
N SER A 571 15.71 -34.55 -14.27
CA SER A 571 14.26 -34.32 -14.28
C SER A 571 13.68 -34.17 -12.87
N SER A 572 14.13 -35.00 -11.92
CA SER A 572 13.68 -34.92 -10.52
C SER A 572 14.11 -33.60 -9.85
N VAL A 573 15.34 -33.17 -10.10
CA VAL A 573 15.86 -31.91 -9.58
C VAL A 573 15.10 -30.70 -10.17
N MET A 574 14.75 -30.76 -11.44
CA MET A 574 13.97 -29.69 -12.07
C MET A 574 12.55 -29.60 -11.56
N LEU A 575 11.90 -30.73 -11.25
CA LEU A 575 10.59 -30.75 -10.61
C LEU A 575 10.62 -30.17 -9.18
N LEU A 576 11.70 -30.44 -8.42
CA LEU A 576 11.92 -29.81 -7.12
C LEU A 576 12.03 -28.27 -7.19
N GLY A 577 12.45 -27.74 -8.33
CA GLY A 577 12.53 -26.31 -8.58
C GLY A 577 11.19 -25.57 -8.49
N PHE A 578 10.07 -26.25 -8.57
CA PHE A 578 8.77 -25.65 -8.31
C PHE A 578 8.63 -25.18 -6.86
N VAL A 579 9.27 -25.86 -5.92
CA VAL A 579 9.26 -25.48 -4.49
C VAL A 579 10.33 -24.44 -4.22
N ARG A 580 11.58 -24.76 -4.58
CA ARG A 580 12.76 -23.91 -4.35
C ARG A 580 13.72 -23.97 -5.55
N LYS A 581 13.68 -22.95 -6.37
CA LYS A 581 14.51 -22.82 -7.57
C LYS A 581 16.01 -22.72 -7.27
N ASP A 582 16.35 -22.04 -6.18
CA ASP A 582 17.74 -21.88 -5.72
C ASP A 582 18.38 -23.21 -5.32
N VAL A 583 17.67 -24.01 -4.54
CA VAL A 583 18.15 -25.34 -4.12
C VAL A 583 18.29 -26.26 -5.32
N SER A 584 17.32 -26.25 -6.23
CA SER A 584 17.39 -27.10 -7.42
C SER A 584 18.57 -26.75 -8.32
N ILE A 585 18.92 -25.47 -8.48
CA ILE A 585 20.12 -25.07 -9.21
C ILE A 585 21.40 -25.59 -8.51
N ALA A 586 21.44 -25.52 -7.17
CA ALA A 586 22.58 -26.07 -6.42
C ALA A 586 22.72 -27.59 -6.58
N LEU A 587 21.60 -28.31 -6.63
CA LEU A 587 21.54 -29.76 -6.82
C LEU A 587 21.93 -30.22 -8.22
N LEU A 588 22.16 -29.32 -9.17
CA LEU A 588 22.73 -29.65 -10.48
C LEU A 588 24.25 -29.90 -10.44
N LYS A 589 24.94 -29.43 -9.40
CA LYS A 589 26.42 -29.60 -9.28
C LYS A 589 26.90 -31.05 -9.33
N PRO A 590 26.27 -32.02 -8.64
CA PRO A 590 26.72 -33.41 -8.64
C PRO A 590 26.65 -34.11 -10.00
N PHE A 591 25.85 -33.60 -10.95
CA PHE A 591 25.67 -34.26 -12.25
C PHE A 591 26.79 -33.97 -13.28
N ASN A 592 27.85 -33.23 -12.90
CA ASN A 592 28.98 -32.91 -13.75
C ASN A 592 28.58 -32.37 -15.14
N LEU A 593 27.57 -31.50 -15.19
CA LEU A 593 27.06 -30.93 -16.42
C LEU A 593 28.07 -30.00 -17.07
N THR A 594 28.09 -30.00 -18.39
CA THR A 594 28.88 -29.04 -19.18
C THR A 594 28.36 -27.62 -19.02
N ALA A 595 29.20 -26.61 -19.30
CA ALA A 595 28.77 -25.20 -19.19
C ALA A 595 27.54 -24.87 -20.03
N PRO A 596 27.41 -25.30 -21.31
CA PRO A 596 26.18 -25.14 -22.09
C PRO A 596 24.93 -25.75 -21.44
N GLN A 597 25.07 -26.98 -20.92
CA GLN A 597 23.96 -27.65 -20.23
C GLN A 597 23.51 -26.90 -18.98
N LEU A 598 24.45 -26.38 -18.19
CA LEU A 598 24.15 -25.55 -17.03
C LEU A 598 23.45 -24.23 -17.42
N VAL A 599 23.89 -23.59 -18.50
CA VAL A 599 23.24 -22.37 -19.03
C VAL A 599 21.78 -22.67 -19.40
N THR A 600 21.54 -23.74 -20.16
CA THR A 600 20.20 -24.17 -20.57
C THR A 600 19.32 -24.49 -19.36
N ALA A 601 19.85 -25.25 -18.40
CA ALA A 601 19.14 -25.58 -17.15
C ALA A 601 18.80 -24.34 -16.35
N CYS A 602 19.74 -23.41 -16.17
CA CYS A 602 19.50 -22.15 -15.43
C CYS A 602 18.46 -21.26 -16.11
N ILE A 603 18.46 -21.13 -17.44
CA ILE A 603 17.46 -20.39 -18.19
C ILE A 603 16.08 -21.02 -17.99
N PHE A 604 15.94 -22.32 -18.24
CA PHE A 604 14.68 -23.03 -18.06
C PHE A 604 14.14 -22.87 -16.65
N MET A 605 14.96 -23.17 -15.63
CA MET A 605 14.54 -23.10 -14.22
C MET A 605 14.16 -21.68 -13.77
N THR A 606 14.70 -20.65 -14.41
CA THR A 606 14.30 -19.28 -14.10
C THR A 606 12.90 -18.95 -14.62
N MET A 607 12.58 -19.43 -15.82
CA MET A 607 11.39 -19.03 -16.60
C MET A 607 10.18 -19.94 -16.43
N TYR A 608 10.36 -21.28 -16.23
CA TYR A 608 9.33 -22.30 -16.50
C TYR A 608 8.09 -22.19 -15.60
N ALA A 609 8.23 -21.87 -14.31
CA ALA A 609 7.11 -21.73 -13.40
C ALA A 609 7.45 -20.77 -12.24
N PRO A 610 6.50 -20.11 -11.64
CA PRO A 610 6.72 -19.41 -10.37
C PRO A 610 6.96 -20.43 -9.24
N CYS A 611 7.69 -20.04 -8.18
CA CYS A 611 7.76 -20.88 -6.97
C CYS A 611 6.39 -20.96 -6.30
N ALA A 612 6.14 -21.99 -5.50
CA ALA A 612 4.84 -22.27 -4.87
C ALA A 612 4.24 -21.04 -4.17
N ALA A 613 5.04 -20.28 -3.41
CA ALA A 613 4.61 -19.05 -2.76
C ALA A 613 4.17 -17.97 -3.76
N THR A 614 4.92 -17.80 -4.87
CA THR A 614 4.54 -16.84 -5.93
C THR A 614 3.29 -17.29 -6.67
N CYS A 615 3.12 -18.59 -6.93
CA CYS A 615 1.88 -19.15 -7.48
C CYS A 615 0.66 -18.73 -6.66
N PHE A 616 0.71 -18.99 -5.36
CA PHE A 616 -0.42 -18.67 -4.48
C PHE A 616 -0.79 -17.17 -4.51
N VAL A 617 0.21 -16.30 -4.41
CA VAL A 617 -0.02 -14.85 -4.48
C VAL A 617 -0.56 -14.45 -5.85
N MET A 618 -0.07 -15.05 -6.93
CA MET A 618 -0.56 -14.77 -8.28
C MET A 618 -2.02 -15.19 -8.45
N PHE A 619 -2.43 -16.34 -7.92
CA PHE A 619 -3.84 -16.77 -7.89
C PHE A 619 -4.74 -15.79 -7.14
N LYS A 620 -4.23 -15.22 -6.04
CA LYS A 620 -4.94 -14.21 -5.24
C LYS A 620 -5.06 -12.86 -5.97
N GLU A 621 -4.01 -12.42 -6.69
CA GLU A 621 -3.95 -11.09 -7.32
C GLU A 621 -4.57 -11.06 -8.73
N ALA A 622 -4.28 -12.06 -9.56
CA ALA A 622 -4.73 -12.12 -10.95
C ALA A 622 -5.99 -12.99 -11.14
N GLY A 623 -6.34 -13.79 -10.14
CA GLY A 623 -7.43 -14.76 -10.23
C GLY A 623 -7.01 -16.06 -10.96
N ALA A 624 -7.77 -17.15 -10.77
CA ALA A 624 -7.40 -18.48 -11.23
C ALA A 624 -7.24 -18.59 -12.77
N LYS A 625 -8.18 -17.99 -13.51
CA LYS A 625 -8.17 -18.08 -14.99
C LYS A 625 -6.94 -17.39 -15.61
N ASP A 626 -6.60 -16.19 -15.15
CA ASP A 626 -5.47 -15.45 -15.71
C ASP A 626 -4.14 -16.07 -15.23
N SER A 627 -4.07 -16.53 -13.99
CA SER A 627 -2.89 -17.22 -13.45
C SER A 627 -2.55 -18.48 -14.23
N LEU A 628 -3.54 -19.31 -14.56
CA LEU A 628 -3.32 -20.51 -15.39
C LEU A 628 -2.83 -20.17 -16.79
N LYS A 629 -3.39 -19.13 -17.42
CA LYS A 629 -2.92 -18.64 -18.73
C LYS A 629 -1.48 -18.14 -18.68
N ILE A 630 -1.12 -17.38 -17.63
CA ILE A 630 0.23 -16.88 -17.41
C ILE A 630 1.21 -18.06 -17.24
N ILE A 631 0.86 -19.06 -16.42
CA ILE A 631 1.70 -20.24 -16.20
C ILE A 631 1.90 -21.00 -17.52
N ALA A 632 0.84 -21.26 -18.27
CA ALA A 632 0.93 -21.95 -19.55
C ALA A 632 1.81 -21.17 -20.54
N LEU A 633 1.62 -19.85 -20.65
CA LEU A 633 2.43 -18.99 -21.51
C LEU A 633 3.91 -18.99 -21.11
N THR A 634 4.21 -18.82 -19.80
CA THR A 634 5.60 -18.80 -19.32
C THR A 634 6.27 -20.15 -19.48
N LEU A 635 5.56 -21.26 -19.27
CA LEU A 635 6.09 -22.61 -19.51
C LEU A 635 6.42 -22.84 -20.99
N THR A 636 5.52 -22.46 -21.88
CA THR A 636 5.74 -22.58 -23.33
C THR A 636 6.94 -21.75 -23.79
N LEU A 637 7.03 -20.49 -23.35
CA LEU A 637 8.17 -19.62 -23.65
C LEU A 637 9.47 -20.13 -23.04
N ALA A 638 9.43 -20.63 -21.81
CA ALA A 638 10.61 -21.21 -21.15
C ALA A 638 11.16 -22.42 -21.91
N THR A 639 10.26 -23.31 -22.36
CA THR A 639 10.64 -24.49 -23.17
C THR A 639 11.26 -24.07 -24.49
N PHE A 640 10.64 -23.13 -25.20
CA PHE A 640 11.15 -22.63 -26.48
C PHE A 640 12.51 -21.95 -26.34
N VAL A 641 12.67 -21.06 -25.35
CA VAL A 641 13.92 -20.32 -25.11
C VAL A 641 15.05 -21.25 -24.65
N ALA A 642 14.73 -22.20 -23.78
CA ALA A 642 15.73 -23.19 -23.32
C ALA A 642 16.16 -24.12 -24.47
N PHE A 643 15.23 -24.53 -25.34
CA PHE A 643 15.55 -25.30 -26.54
C PHE A 643 16.44 -24.50 -27.49
N ALA A 644 16.11 -23.24 -27.75
CA ALA A 644 16.94 -22.36 -28.56
C ALA A 644 18.34 -22.15 -27.94
N ALA A 645 18.41 -21.98 -26.64
CA ALA A 645 19.67 -21.86 -25.90
C ALA A 645 20.47 -23.15 -26.00
N HIS A 646 19.84 -24.32 -25.86
CA HIS A 646 20.53 -25.61 -26.08
C HIS A 646 21.17 -25.67 -27.45
N ILE A 647 20.45 -25.34 -28.52
CA ILE A 647 21.01 -25.36 -29.88
C ILE A 647 22.19 -24.36 -30.02
N ILE A 648 22.01 -23.11 -29.55
CA ILE A 648 23.00 -22.03 -29.71
C ILE A 648 24.32 -22.33 -28.96
N PHE A 649 24.21 -22.87 -27.74
CA PHE A 649 25.36 -23.11 -26.88
C PHE A 649 25.97 -24.53 -27.03
N SER A 650 25.31 -25.46 -27.72
CA SER A 650 25.84 -26.81 -27.99
C SER A 650 26.77 -26.86 -29.21
N PHE A 651 26.74 -25.85 -30.05
CA PHE A 651 27.67 -25.60 -31.13
C PHE A 651 28.75 -24.61 -30.68
#